data_76887ef8ae5ff12e6ba9d010edc95d51
#
_entry.id   76887ef8ae5ff12e6ba9d010edc95d51
#
_cell.length_a   1.000
_cell.length_b   1.000
_cell.length_c   1.000
_cell.angle_alpha   90.00
_cell.angle_beta   90.00
_cell.angle_gamma   90.00
#
_symmetry.space_group_name_H-M   'P 1'
#
loop_
_entity.id
_entity.type
_entity.pdbx_description
1 polymer ?
#
loop_
_entity_poly.entity_id
_entity_poly.type
_entity_poly.pdbx_seq_one_letter_code
_entity_poly.pdbx_strand_id
1 'polypeptide(L)'
;MQDFSETTDITLFVRTSAEEIAPWSRQRIVDALMREADIDEQIAWQISEEVEKQIISSGIGLLTTALIRELVNARLIERGLEREQRLHGRLGFPLYDVRQLILHQNKESANTPHSPEGTNLIFAEGIKKEFSLFDVFSADIGEAHAAGEIHIHGLGYIDRPYNFCQTLEYLKINGFNLPQATNSARPARYAEVLLLHMVRFSAILQGHFTGSLGWEALNISFAPYLTRMDDRELRQFAQMMIYEFSQLAATRGGQALYTDMHLYFTIPPQWAEIDAIGPGGEPTGKRYGDYASEARRLATALMEVFAEGDACGTPFILPRPLVHISDEFWQAEGAPDFLKLVCFVAARKGNTCFILDRKKDNLSFACCRAGYPGDREYLEEIKKPWLVRAAAVQSVSLNLPRAAHRAGGSEEKLFELFDGLCDRAVEAHIHKRDFLERLLSYAENGPLALLAMNRDGYPFLRLNRSYYVVGLVGLNEMVQIHTRCQLHESPQALDFGLKAVRYLRARLRVAAAGEKMRFVLEQSPAETTAYRFARLDLKYHSPEAGRFVKGDIAEGAVYYTNSTHLNVSADISPLRRVIDEGIFHKYLEGEVITHLQLGKDCPGAEELASFIRAVFDKSANRQIDFSPEFTSCASCAKSSLGLGDSCVHCGSPEVEGIARLTKYYGKISGWNRGKLAELRGRRANKNFKAEL
;
A
#
# COMPACT_ATOMS: atom_id res chain seq x y z
N MET A 1 -50.70 37.21 9.63
CA MET A 1 -50.91 35.95 10.30
C MET A 1 -52.05 35.22 9.58
N GLN A 2 -51.77 34.44 8.57
CA GLN A 2 -52.73 33.55 7.94
C GLN A 2 -52.35 32.12 8.41
N ASP A 3 -53.32 31.52 9.06
CA ASP A 3 -53.31 30.20 9.63
C ASP A 3 -53.32 29.19 8.47
N PHE A 4 -52.21 28.50 8.20
CA PHE A 4 -52.12 27.43 7.21
C PHE A 4 -52.21 26.06 7.91
N SER A 5 -53.32 25.80 8.57
CA SER A 5 -53.69 24.47 9.06
C SER A 5 -54.72 23.87 8.09
N GLU A 6 -54.31 23.41 6.93
CA GLU A 6 -55.08 22.40 6.22
C GLU A 6 -54.44 21.03 6.45
N THR A 7 -54.96 20.34 7.45
CA THR A 7 -54.76 18.92 7.67
C THR A 7 -55.50 18.14 6.59
N THR A 8 -54.78 17.58 5.64
CA THR A 8 -55.30 16.52 4.77
C THR A 8 -55.63 15.31 5.66
N ASP A 9 -56.80 14.75 5.49
CA ASP A 9 -57.37 13.63 6.27
C ASP A 9 -56.66 12.28 6.03
N ILE A 10 -55.46 12.27 5.44
CA ILE A 10 -54.63 11.11 5.16
C ILE A 10 -53.48 11.07 6.18
N THR A 11 -53.58 10.21 7.20
CA THR A 11 -52.50 10.00 8.15
C THR A 11 -51.39 9.16 7.52
N LEU A 12 -50.34 9.83 7.00
CA LEU A 12 -49.15 9.18 6.44
C LEU A 12 -48.22 8.82 7.58
N PHE A 13 -47.68 7.60 7.56
CA PHE A 13 -46.66 7.12 8.46
C PHE A 13 -45.36 6.82 7.70
N VAL A 14 -44.24 7.11 8.34
CA VAL A 14 -42.89 6.93 7.80
C VAL A 14 -42.14 5.94 8.68
N ARG A 15 -41.58 4.88 8.08
CA ARG A 15 -40.60 4.04 8.74
C ARG A 15 -39.25 4.76 8.71
N THR A 16 -38.76 5.14 9.88
CA THR A 16 -37.48 5.83 10.04
C THR A 16 -36.30 4.89 9.86
N SER A 17 -35.09 5.44 9.70
CA SER A 17 -33.82 4.68 9.68
C SER A 17 -33.52 4.00 11.02
N ALA A 18 -34.16 4.43 12.11
CA ALA A 18 -34.09 3.80 13.42
C ALA A 18 -35.16 2.69 13.61
N GLU A 19 -35.81 2.25 12.52
CA GLU A 19 -36.88 1.23 12.49
C GLU A 19 -38.17 1.61 13.24
N GLU A 20 -38.32 2.86 13.63
CA GLU A 20 -39.51 3.40 14.28
C GLU A 20 -40.51 3.86 13.23
N ILE A 21 -41.83 3.81 13.59
CA ILE A 21 -42.90 4.39 12.80
C ILE A 21 -43.22 5.79 13.35
N ALA A 22 -43.03 6.80 12.53
CA ALA A 22 -43.29 8.18 12.90
C ALA A 22 -44.35 8.80 11.99
N PRO A 23 -45.16 9.75 12.44
CA PRO A 23 -46.07 10.49 11.58
C PRO A 23 -45.29 11.30 10.52
N TRP A 24 -45.88 11.48 9.36
CA TRP A 24 -45.37 12.37 8.33
C TRP A 24 -45.20 13.78 8.82
N SER A 25 -44.12 14.43 8.39
CA SER A 25 -43.85 15.85 8.72
C SER A 25 -43.02 16.52 7.65
N ARG A 26 -43.57 17.52 6.97
CA ARG A 26 -42.84 18.40 6.04
C ARG A 26 -41.67 19.10 6.70
N GLN A 27 -41.85 19.52 7.95
CA GLN A 27 -40.80 20.19 8.74
C GLN A 27 -39.50 19.40 8.78
N ARG A 28 -39.57 18.06 8.87
CA ARG A 28 -38.37 17.19 8.88
C ARG A 28 -37.60 17.24 7.55
N ILE A 29 -38.29 17.43 6.42
CA ILE A 29 -37.66 17.64 5.12
C ILE A 29 -36.96 19.00 5.08
N VAL A 30 -37.68 20.04 5.52
CA VAL A 30 -37.16 21.41 5.58
C VAL A 30 -35.91 21.46 6.46
N ASP A 31 -35.98 20.92 7.68
CA ASP A 31 -34.86 20.87 8.62
C ASP A 31 -33.64 20.11 8.04
N ALA A 32 -33.90 19.02 7.31
CA ALA A 32 -32.83 18.26 6.65
C ALA A 32 -32.18 19.04 5.53
N LEU A 33 -32.96 19.68 4.65
CA LEU A 33 -32.45 20.49 3.52
C LEU A 33 -31.64 21.70 4.01
N MET A 34 -32.12 22.42 5.02
CA MET A 34 -31.40 23.55 5.61
C MET A 34 -30.10 23.08 6.26
N ARG A 35 -30.12 22.02 7.05
CA ARG A 35 -28.95 21.53 7.79
C ARG A 35 -27.90 20.84 6.92
N GLU A 36 -28.35 20.02 5.96
CA GLU A 36 -27.49 19.12 5.18
C GLU A 36 -27.02 19.78 3.88
N ALA A 37 -27.82 20.64 3.27
CA ALA A 37 -27.58 21.22 1.96
C ALA A 37 -27.52 22.74 1.93
N ASP A 38 -27.64 23.40 3.09
CA ASP A 38 -27.61 24.87 3.25
C ASP A 38 -28.61 25.60 2.31
N ILE A 39 -29.80 25.02 2.15
CA ILE A 39 -30.85 25.54 1.27
C ILE A 39 -31.69 26.56 2.04
N ASP A 40 -32.06 27.66 1.34
CA ASP A 40 -32.98 28.66 1.87
C ASP A 40 -34.31 28.05 2.33
N GLU A 41 -34.82 28.52 3.45
CA GLU A 41 -36.03 28.00 4.09
C GLU A 41 -37.24 28.01 3.15
N GLN A 42 -37.43 29.06 2.34
CA GLN A 42 -38.55 29.14 1.41
C GLN A 42 -38.48 28.11 0.30
N ILE A 43 -37.29 27.86 -0.22
CA ILE A 43 -37.04 26.83 -1.23
C ILE A 43 -37.26 25.44 -0.61
N ALA A 44 -36.76 25.22 0.60
CA ALA A 44 -36.94 23.95 1.32
C ALA A 44 -38.42 23.64 1.57
N TRP A 45 -39.23 24.63 1.94
CA TRP A 45 -40.68 24.48 2.07
C TRP A 45 -41.36 24.13 0.76
N GLN A 46 -41.02 24.77 -0.35
CA GLN A 46 -41.54 24.46 -1.67
C GLN A 46 -41.25 23.03 -2.10
N ILE A 47 -40.01 22.58 -1.89
CA ILE A 47 -39.59 21.20 -2.19
C ILE A 47 -40.38 20.20 -1.33
N SER A 48 -40.56 20.48 -0.03
CA SER A 48 -41.30 19.61 0.86
C SER A 48 -42.77 19.46 0.48
N GLU A 49 -43.40 20.53 -0.02
CA GLU A 49 -44.77 20.53 -0.50
C GLU A 49 -44.90 19.72 -1.81
N GLU A 50 -43.96 19.86 -2.76
CA GLU A 50 -43.96 19.09 -4.01
C GLU A 50 -43.79 17.60 -3.76
N VAL A 51 -42.89 17.23 -2.82
CA VAL A 51 -42.66 15.83 -2.41
C VAL A 51 -43.97 15.25 -1.77
N GLU A 52 -44.62 16.00 -0.89
CA GLU A 52 -45.86 15.56 -0.27
C GLU A 52 -46.97 15.31 -1.33
N LYS A 53 -47.15 16.25 -2.26
CA LYS A 53 -48.10 16.10 -3.38
C LYS A 53 -47.80 14.86 -4.22
N GLN A 54 -46.50 14.59 -4.47
CA GLN A 54 -46.12 13.39 -5.22
C GLN A 54 -46.39 12.10 -4.45
N ILE A 55 -46.11 12.06 -3.16
CA ILE A 55 -46.40 10.90 -2.30
C ILE A 55 -47.91 10.58 -2.31
N ILE A 56 -48.74 11.60 -2.08
CA ILE A 56 -50.21 11.47 -2.06
C ILE A 56 -50.72 10.98 -3.41
N SER A 57 -50.26 11.62 -4.51
CA SER A 57 -50.73 11.26 -5.86
C SER A 57 -50.29 9.84 -6.33
N SER A 58 -49.13 9.39 -5.82
CA SER A 58 -48.58 8.08 -6.20
C SER A 58 -49.19 6.89 -5.42
N GLY A 59 -50.00 7.14 -4.38
CA GLY A 59 -50.65 6.09 -3.58
C GLY A 59 -49.66 5.16 -2.89
N ILE A 60 -48.49 5.63 -2.53
CA ILE A 60 -47.42 4.83 -1.91
C ILE A 60 -47.84 4.36 -0.55
N GLY A 61 -48.00 3.05 -0.36
CA GLY A 61 -48.47 2.45 0.90
C GLY A 61 -47.44 2.34 2.00
N LEU A 62 -46.15 2.27 1.64
CA LEU A 62 -45.06 2.18 2.61
C LEU A 62 -44.04 3.29 2.35
N LEU A 63 -44.04 4.32 3.20
CA LEU A 63 -43.05 5.38 3.18
C LEU A 63 -41.86 5.00 4.03
N THR A 64 -40.66 5.21 3.49
CA THR A 64 -39.40 5.11 4.24
C THR A 64 -38.61 6.41 4.10
N THR A 65 -37.77 6.69 5.07
CA THR A 65 -36.88 7.87 5.02
C THR A 65 -36.01 7.85 3.77
N ALA A 66 -35.59 6.65 3.32
CA ALA A 66 -34.80 6.50 2.11
C ALA A 66 -35.60 6.91 0.85
N LEU A 67 -36.85 6.46 0.70
CA LEU A 67 -37.70 6.83 -0.43
C LEU A 67 -37.99 8.34 -0.46
N ILE A 68 -38.28 8.91 0.70
CA ILE A 68 -38.52 10.37 0.82
C ILE A 68 -37.28 11.15 0.35
N ARG A 69 -36.07 10.71 0.75
CA ARG A 69 -34.81 11.32 0.34
C ARG A 69 -34.60 11.28 -1.19
N GLU A 70 -34.94 10.15 -1.83
CA GLU A 70 -34.85 10.04 -3.30
C GLU A 70 -35.85 11.00 -4.01
N LEU A 71 -37.05 11.14 -3.48
CA LEU A 71 -38.03 12.11 -4.03
C LEU A 71 -37.54 13.55 -3.85
N VAL A 72 -36.95 13.90 -2.71
CA VAL A 72 -36.35 15.21 -2.47
C VAL A 72 -35.17 15.44 -3.43
N ASN A 73 -34.29 14.45 -3.61
CA ASN A 73 -33.14 14.55 -4.52
C ASN A 73 -33.61 14.77 -5.98
N ALA A 74 -34.68 14.11 -6.41
CA ALA A 74 -35.25 14.35 -7.74
C ALA A 74 -35.71 15.80 -7.92
N ARG A 75 -36.33 16.39 -6.92
CA ARG A 75 -36.74 17.80 -6.94
C ARG A 75 -35.56 18.78 -6.98
N LEU A 76 -34.49 18.46 -6.25
CA LEU A 76 -33.26 19.26 -6.28
C LEU A 76 -32.65 19.27 -7.70
N ILE A 77 -32.58 18.10 -8.35
CA ILE A 77 -32.08 17.97 -9.74
C ILE A 77 -32.97 18.75 -10.71
N GLU A 78 -34.30 18.60 -10.64
CA GLU A 78 -35.26 19.31 -11.50
C GLU A 78 -35.13 20.85 -11.40
N ARG A 79 -34.65 21.34 -10.24
CA ARG A 79 -34.42 22.78 -10.00
C ARG A 79 -32.99 23.24 -10.35
N GLY A 80 -32.12 22.34 -10.84
CA GLY A 80 -30.72 22.64 -11.13
C GLY A 80 -29.85 22.83 -9.89
N LEU A 81 -30.27 22.37 -8.71
CA LEU A 81 -29.57 22.46 -7.44
C LEU A 81 -28.66 21.23 -7.27
N GLU A 82 -27.71 21.05 -8.18
CA GLU A 82 -26.84 19.87 -8.21
C GLU A 82 -25.90 19.77 -7.01
N ARG A 83 -25.35 20.91 -6.55
CA ARG A 83 -24.48 20.96 -5.37
C ARG A 83 -25.25 20.54 -4.11
N GLU A 84 -26.44 21.08 -3.94
CA GLU A 84 -27.32 20.82 -2.82
C GLU A 84 -27.78 19.36 -2.83
N GLN A 85 -28.08 18.82 -4.02
CA GLN A 85 -28.40 17.39 -4.19
C GLN A 85 -27.23 16.49 -3.77
N ARG A 86 -26.00 16.84 -4.11
CA ARG A 86 -24.82 16.07 -3.67
C ARG A 86 -24.68 16.08 -2.14
N LEU A 87 -24.88 17.22 -1.50
CA LEU A 87 -24.81 17.37 -0.03
C LEU A 87 -25.95 16.63 0.67
N HIS A 88 -27.17 16.65 0.10
CA HIS A 88 -28.33 15.90 0.60
C HIS A 88 -28.30 14.43 0.18
N GLY A 89 -27.35 14.04 -0.68
CA GLY A 89 -27.21 12.69 -1.24
C GLY A 89 -27.05 11.61 -0.15
N ARG A 90 -27.34 10.37 -0.55
CA ARG A 90 -27.14 9.18 0.29
C ARG A 90 -26.02 8.35 -0.30
N LEU A 91 -25.01 8.05 0.52
CA LEU A 91 -23.96 7.07 0.17
C LEU A 91 -24.46 5.66 0.44
N GLY A 92 -24.09 4.71 -0.42
CA GLY A 92 -24.44 3.31 -0.20
C GLY A 92 -24.41 2.45 -1.47
N PHE A 93 -24.85 1.21 -1.31
CA PHE A 93 -24.87 0.21 -2.35
C PHE A 93 -26.30 -0.12 -2.78
N PRO A 94 -26.57 -0.34 -4.09
CA PRO A 94 -27.82 -0.95 -4.54
C PRO A 94 -28.05 -2.33 -3.90
N LEU A 95 -29.30 -2.67 -3.60
CA LEU A 95 -29.64 -3.94 -2.95
C LEU A 95 -29.10 -5.16 -3.73
N TYR A 96 -29.07 -5.08 -5.06
CA TYR A 96 -28.53 -6.12 -5.92
C TYR A 96 -27.02 -6.31 -5.65
N ASP A 97 -26.25 -5.21 -5.59
CA ASP A 97 -24.81 -5.26 -5.36
C ASP A 97 -24.48 -5.78 -3.95
N VAL A 98 -25.25 -5.38 -2.94
CA VAL A 98 -25.14 -5.93 -1.57
C VAL A 98 -25.27 -7.45 -1.59
N ARG A 99 -26.31 -7.97 -2.30
CA ARG A 99 -26.51 -9.42 -2.43
C ARG A 99 -25.34 -10.10 -3.15
N GLN A 100 -24.81 -9.51 -4.23
CA GLN A 100 -23.67 -10.06 -4.96
C GLN A 100 -22.41 -10.09 -4.09
N LEU A 101 -22.12 -9.03 -3.34
CA LEU A 101 -20.95 -8.95 -2.48
C LEU A 101 -20.99 -9.93 -1.29
N ILE A 102 -22.20 -10.26 -0.79
CA ILE A 102 -22.36 -11.27 0.27
C ILE A 102 -22.18 -12.69 -0.30
N LEU A 103 -22.74 -12.96 -1.48
CA LEU A 103 -22.81 -14.32 -2.03
C LEU A 103 -21.55 -14.71 -2.82
N HIS A 104 -20.82 -13.75 -3.37
CA HIS A 104 -19.71 -13.99 -4.28
C HIS A 104 -18.44 -13.25 -3.85
N GLN A 105 -17.29 -13.90 -4.06
CA GLN A 105 -15.98 -13.28 -3.78
C GLN A 105 -15.77 -12.04 -4.66
N ASN A 106 -15.38 -10.94 -4.02
CA ASN A 106 -14.96 -9.74 -4.73
C ASN A 106 -13.54 -9.94 -5.31
N LYS A 107 -13.42 -9.94 -6.63
CA LYS A 107 -12.15 -10.11 -7.36
C LYS A 107 -11.36 -8.79 -7.52
N GLU A 108 -11.93 -7.66 -7.14
CA GLU A 108 -11.21 -6.37 -7.20
C GLU A 108 -10.26 -6.15 -6.00
N SER A 109 -10.48 -6.90 -4.91
CA SER A 109 -9.61 -6.88 -3.73
C SER A 109 -9.10 -8.28 -3.42
N ALA A 110 -7.97 -8.64 -4.03
CA ALA A 110 -7.34 -9.95 -3.84
C ALA A 110 -6.92 -10.24 -2.38
N ASN A 111 -6.88 -9.22 -1.53
CA ASN A 111 -6.37 -9.27 -0.16
C ASN A 111 -7.46 -9.28 0.90
N THR A 112 -8.73 -9.14 0.49
CA THR A 112 -9.87 -9.20 1.41
C THR A 112 -10.51 -10.57 1.31
N PRO A 113 -10.49 -11.38 2.39
CA PRO A 113 -11.09 -12.71 2.37
C PRO A 113 -12.61 -12.61 2.19
N HIS A 114 -13.20 -13.58 1.51
CA HIS A 114 -14.66 -13.71 1.44
C HIS A 114 -15.18 -14.28 2.77
N SER A 115 -15.48 -13.39 3.69
CA SER A 115 -15.92 -13.65 5.05
C SER A 115 -16.86 -12.54 5.52
N PRO A 116 -17.61 -12.72 6.63
CA PRO A 116 -18.44 -11.64 7.18
C PRO A 116 -17.68 -10.34 7.43
N GLU A 117 -16.48 -10.39 8.03
CA GLU A 117 -15.63 -9.23 8.24
C GLU A 117 -15.06 -8.65 6.93
N GLY A 118 -14.69 -9.51 5.98
CA GLY A 118 -14.27 -9.05 4.65
C GLY A 118 -15.40 -8.31 3.91
N THR A 119 -16.64 -8.78 4.01
CA THR A 119 -17.80 -8.11 3.44
C THR A 119 -18.07 -6.76 4.11
N ASN A 120 -18.00 -6.68 5.45
CA ASN A 120 -18.10 -5.42 6.20
C ASN A 120 -17.04 -4.42 5.74
N LEU A 121 -15.81 -4.88 5.52
CA LEU A 121 -14.71 -4.04 5.05
C LEU A 121 -15.00 -3.48 3.64
N ILE A 122 -15.49 -4.30 2.72
CA ILE A 122 -15.84 -3.88 1.36
C ILE A 122 -16.93 -2.81 1.37
N PHE A 123 -17.98 -2.97 2.19
CA PHE A 123 -19.02 -1.95 2.33
C PHE A 123 -18.46 -0.66 2.92
N ALA A 124 -17.64 -0.74 3.97
CA ALA A 124 -17.02 0.43 4.56
C ALA A 124 -16.10 1.16 3.56
N GLU A 125 -15.31 0.42 2.79
CA GLU A 125 -14.44 0.98 1.75
C GLU A 125 -15.23 1.68 0.65
N GLY A 126 -16.33 1.07 0.17
CA GLY A 126 -17.16 1.65 -0.88
C GLY A 126 -17.80 2.96 -0.44
N ILE A 127 -18.40 2.98 0.75
CA ILE A 127 -19.02 4.21 1.29
C ILE A 127 -17.98 5.31 1.50
N LYS A 128 -16.83 4.98 2.11
CA LYS A 128 -15.77 5.96 2.35
C LYS A 128 -15.12 6.47 1.06
N LYS A 129 -15.06 5.65 0.01
CA LYS A 129 -14.58 6.07 -1.30
C LYS A 129 -15.47 7.16 -1.90
N GLU A 130 -16.78 6.98 -1.87
CA GLU A 130 -17.72 7.99 -2.34
C GLU A 130 -17.62 9.26 -1.49
N PHE A 131 -17.63 9.12 -0.16
CA PHE A 131 -17.43 10.25 0.77
C PHE A 131 -16.14 11.01 0.45
N SER A 132 -15.05 10.32 0.18
CA SER A 132 -13.76 10.94 -0.13
C SER A 132 -13.83 11.82 -1.38
N LEU A 133 -14.46 11.30 -2.44
CA LEU A 133 -14.57 12.00 -3.72
C LEU A 133 -15.56 13.18 -3.68
N PHE A 134 -16.55 13.14 -2.78
CA PHE A 134 -17.58 14.19 -2.71
C PHE A 134 -17.30 15.24 -1.64
N ASP A 135 -16.64 14.90 -0.54
CA ASP A 135 -16.50 15.80 0.62
C ASP A 135 -15.05 16.18 0.92
N VAL A 136 -14.09 15.28 0.71
CA VAL A 136 -12.69 15.51 1.09
C VAL A 136 -11.90 16.13 -0.06
N PHE A 137 -12.05 15.61 -1.27
CA PHE A 137 -11.35 16.14 -2.45
C PHE A 137 -12.19 17.16 -3.20
N SER A 138 -11.53 18.15 -3.83
CA SER A 138 -12.21 19.08 -4.73
C SER A 138 -12.84 18.33 -5.93
N ALA A 139 -13.84 18.95 -6.57
CA ALA A 139 -14.49 18.37 -7.75
C ALA A 139 -13.45 18.09 -8.86
N ASP A 140 -12.51 18.99 -9.10
CA ASP A 140 -11.47 18.86 -10.12
C ASP A 140 -10.55 17.64 -9.85
N ILE A 141 -10.20 17.40 -8.60
CA ILE A 141 -9.41 16.22 -8.20
C ILE A 141 -10.24 14.93 -8.33
N GLY A 142 -11.52 14.98 -7.95
CA GLY A 142 -12.45 13.86 -8.13
C GLY A 142 -12.61 13.51 -9.61
N GLU A 143 -12.77 14.49 -10.49
CA GLU A 143 -12.86 14.31 -11.95
C GLU A 143 -11.57 13.79 -12.55
N ALA A 144 -10.41 14.36 -12.17
CA ALA A 144 -9.10 13.89 -12.62
C ALA A 144 -8.86 12.40 -12.24
N HIS A 145 -9.29 12.02 -11.03
CA HIS A 145 -9.29 10.60 -10.62
C HIS A 145 -10.25 9.78 -11.47
N ALA A 146 -11.50 10.20 -11.62
CA ALA A 146 -12.52 9.46 -12.39
C ALA A 146 -12.12 9.30 -13.85
N ALA A 147 -11.61 10.36 -14.48
CA ALA A 147 -11.13 10.36 -15.85
C ALA A 147 -9.86 9.49 -16.02
N GLY A 148 -9.09 9.23 -14.95
CA GLY A 148 -7.86 8.45 -14.98
C GLY A 148 -6.63 9.22 -15.42
N GLU A 149 -6.58 10.52 -15.16
CA GLU A 149 -5.36 11.32 -15.27
C GLU A 149 -4.43 11.03 -14.10
N ILE A 150 -5.01 10.91 -12.90
CA ILE A 150 -4.37 10.46 -11.69
C ILE A 150 -5.13 9.29 -11.08
N HIS A 151 -4.48 8.58 -10.17
CA HIS A 151 -5.15 7.60 -9.32
C HIS A 151 -4.77 7.82 -7.86
N ILE A 152 -5.76 8.15 -7.05
CA ILE A 152 -5.62 8.30 -5.60
C ILE A 152 -5.79 6.90 -4.99
N HIS A 153 -4.74 6.38 -4.36
CA HIS A 153 -4.79 5.09 -3.70
C HIS A 153 -5.51 5.17 -2.36
N GLY A 154 -6.21 4.10 -1.99
CA GLY A 154 -6.82 3.97 -0.67
C GLY A 154 -7.95 4.95 -0.39
N LEU A 155 -8.76 5.34 -1.39
CA LEU A 155 -9.93 6.22 -1.20
C LEU A 155 -10.91 5.71 -0.12
N GLY A 156 -11.10 4.39 -0.03
CA GLY A 156 -11.92 3.77 1.02
C GLY A 156 -11.31 3.84 2.43
N TYR A 157 -10.09 4.36 2.54
CA TYR A 157 -9.35 4.54 3.79
C TYR A 157 -8.92 5.98 4.00
N ILE A 158 -9.78 6.92 3.66
CA ILE A 158 -9.48 8.37 3.72
C ILE A 158 -9.07 8.83 5.11
N ASP A 159 -9.54 8.15 6.13
CA ASP A 159 -9.28 8.40 7.54
C ASP A 159 -7.98 7.76 8.07
N ARG A 160 -7.17 7.15 7.19
CA ARG A 160 -5.91 6.48 7.57
C ARG A 160 -4.76 6.97 6.71
N PRO A 161 -3.53 7.13 7.26
CA PRO A 161 -2.32 7.23 6.45
C PRO A 161 -2.01 5.89 5.75
N TYR A 162 -1.05 5.92 4.81
CA TYR A 162 -0.76 4.81 3.90
C TYR A 162 0.15 3.76 4.53
N ASN A 163 1.45 4.04 4.69
CA ASN A 163 2.45 3.12 5.24
C ASN A 163 3.09 3.70 6.49
N PHE A 164 3.67 2.83 7.31
CA PHE A 164 4.37 3.25 8.51
C PHE A 164 5.62 2.39 8.77
N CYS A 165 6.68 3.01 9.26
CA CYS A 165 7.87 2.31 9.70
C CYS A 165 8.37 2.88 11.04
N GLN A 166 8.82 1.99 11.92
CA GLN A 166 9.33 2.35 13.23
C GLN A 166 10.36 1.33 13.74
N THR A 167 11.04 1.69 14.82
CA THR A 167 11.87 0.77 15.62
C THR A 167 11.05 0.14 16.74
N LEU A 168 11.57 -0.92 17.36
CA LEU A 168 10.98 -1.50 18.57
C LEU A 168 11.20 -0.65 19.82
N GLU A 169 12.09 0.33 19.76
CA GLU A 169 12.56 1.10 20.92
C GLU A 169 11.43 1.86 21.60
N TYR A 170 10.42 2.29 20.83
CA TYR A 170 9.22 2.90 21.40
C TYR A 170 8.48 1.95 22.37
N LEU A 171 8.29 0.69 21.98
CA LEU A 171 7.65 -0.31 22.83
C LEU A 171 8.53 -0.75 24.00
N LYS A 172 9.85 -0.77 23.82
CA LYS A 172 10.80 -1.12 24.88
C LYS A 172 10.74 -0.14 26.02
N ILE A 173 10.63 1.17 25.73
CA ILE A 173 10.59 2.24 26.74
C ILE A 173 9.21 2.41 27.34
N ASN A 174 8.15 2.46 26.49
CA ASN A 174 6.82 2.83 26.96
C ASN A 174 5.96 1.61 27.36
N GLY A 175 6.42 0.39 27.05
CA GLY A 175 5.59 -0.80 27.19
C GLY A 175 4.39 -0.79 26.22
N PHE A 176 3.32 -1.45 26.62
CA PHE A 176 2.10 -1.50 25.84
C PHE A 176 0.99 -0.71 26.56
N ASN A 177 0.99 0.60 26.30
CA ASN A 177 0.06 1.56 26.91
C ASN A 177 -0.61 2.39 25.81
N LEU A 178 -1.86 2.03 25.48
CA LEU A 178 -2.62 2.61 24.37
C LEU A 178 -3.73 3.50 24.87
N PRO A 179 -4.08 4.57 24.14
CA PRO A 179 -5.29 5.33 24.39
C PRO A 179 -6.53 4.41 24.35
N GLN A 180 -7.50 4.71 25.19
CA GLN A 180 -8.79 3.99 25.27
C GLN A 180 -8.66 2.49 25.67
N ALA A 181 -7.46 1.99 25.97
CA ALA A 181 -7.29 0.65 26.52
C ALA A 181 -7.60 0.61 28.01
N THR A 182 -8.30 -0.45 28.46
CA THR A 182 -8.61 -0.66 29.89
C THR A 182 -7.39 -1.10 30.69
N ASN A 183 -6.41 -1.71 30.04
CA ASN A 183 -5.21 -2.27 30.66
C ASN A 183 -3.95 -1.80 29.96
N SER A 184 -2.88 -1.56 30.74
CA SER A 184 -1.56 -1.25 30.24
C SER A 184 -0.53 -2.28 30.71
N ALA A 185 0.50 -2.54 29.89
CA ALA A 185 1.64 -3.38 30.26
C ALA A 185 2.91 -2.55 30.37
N ARG A 186 3.71 -2.85 31.39
CA ARG A 186 5.05 -2.23 31.58
C ARG A 186 6.00 -2.67 30.45
N PRO A 187 7.14 -1.98 30.28
CA PRO A 187 8.21 -2.43 29.42
C PRO A 187 8.56 -3.90 29.63
N ALA A 188 8.76 -4.62 28.52
CA ALA A 188 9.02 -6.05 28.53
C ALA A 188 10.37 -6.38 29.16
N ARG A 189 10.43 -7.45 29.97
CA ARG A 189 11.68 -7.97 30.55
C ARG A 189 12.19 -9.22 29.83
N TYR A 190 11.36 -9.86 29.01
CA TYR A 190 11.69 -11.07 28.27
C TYR A 190 11.45 -10.85 26.78
N ALA A 191 12.21 -11.51 25.93
CA ALA A 191 12.11 -11.37 24.48
C ALA A 191 10.73 -11.77 23.96
N GLU A 192 10.15 -12.84 24.50
CA GLU A 192 8.81 -13.35 24.13
C GLU A 192 7.71 -12.35 24.48
N VAL A 193 7.85 -11.64 25.61
CA VAL A 193 6.90 -10.60 26.01
C VAL A 193 7.01 -9.39 25.07
N LEU A 194 8.24 -9.00 24.69
CA LEU A 194 8.46 -7.94 23.70
C LEU A 194 7.89 -8.32 22.33
N LEU A 195 8.05 -9.58 21.91
CA LEU A 195 7.45 -10.11 20.69
C LEU A 195 5.92 -10.00 20.73
N LEU A 196 5.28 -10.40 21.83
CA LEU A 196 3.82 -10.27 21.98
C LEU A 196 3.36 -8.82 21.96
N HIS A 197 4.12 -7.89 22.55
CA HIS A 197 3.82 -6.45 22.45
C HIS A 197 3.92 -5.99 20.98
N MET A 198 4.98 -6.37 20.26
CA MET A 198 5.20 -6.04 18.86
C MET A 198 4.05 -6.56 17.97
N VAL A 199 3.67 -7.83 18.09
CA VAL A 199 2.61 -8.45 17.30
C VAL A 199 1.26 -7.75 17.53
N ARG A 200 0.88 -7.55 18.80
CA ARG A 200 -0.37 -6.86 19.15
C ARG A 200 -0.39 -5.42 18.68
N PHE A 201 0.73 -4.71 18.84
CA PHE A 201 0.85 -3.33 18.38
C PHE A 201 0.74 -3.24 16.86
N SER A 202 1.40 -4.14 16.11
CA SER A 202 1.26 -4.25 14.65
C SER A 202 -0.19 -4.48 14.23
N ALA A 203 -0.91 -5.37 14.93
CA ALA A 203 -2.31 -5.65 14.64
C ALA A 203 -3.21 -4.41 14.82
N ILE A 204 -2.94 -3.60 15.84
CA ILE A 204 -3.68 -2.36 16.10
C ILE A 204 -3.29 -1.28 15.10
N LEU A 205 -1.98 -1.13 14.83
CA LEU A 205 -1.49 -0.18 13.81
C LEU A 205 -2.06 -0.46 12.43
N GLN A 206 -2.22 -1.74 12.02
CA GLN A 206 -2.84 -2.09 10.73
C GLN A 206 -4.29 -1.59 10.65
N GLY A 207 -4.97 -1.40 11.77
CA GLY A 207 -6.26 -0.71 11.81
C GLY A 207 -6.18 0.79 11.51
N HIS A 208 -5.01 1.41 11.60
CA HIS A 208 -4.77 2.84 11.41
C HIS A 208 -3.94 3.16 10.14
N PHE A 209 -3.42 2.15 9.44
CA PHE A 209 -2.66 2.30 8.20
C PHE A 209 -3.21 1.37 7.13
N THR A 210 -3.21 1.82 5.87
CA THR A 210 -3.77 1.03 4.76
C THR A 210 -2.78 0.05 4.15
N GLY A 211 -1.50 0.38 4.17
CA GLY A 211 -0.43 -0.39 3.55
C GLY A 211 0.46 -1.10 4.57
N SER A 212 1.74 -1.23 4.26
CA SER A 212 2.68 -2.02 5.06
C SER A 212 3.16 -1.31 6.32
N LEU A 213 3.51 -2.12 7.32
CA LEU A 213 4.12 -1.74 8.58
C LEU A 213 5.56 -2.26 8.60
N GLY A 214 6.55 -1.36 8.63
CA GLY A 214 7.96 -1.70 8.70
C GLY A 214 8.47 -1.69 10.14
N TRP A 215 9.28 -2.70 10.48
CA TRP A 215 10.07 -2.75 11.70
C TRP A 215 11.54 -2.57 11.35
N GLU A 216 12.05 -1.36 11.56
CA GLU A 216 13.43 -0.98 11.27
C GLU A 216 14.37 -1.63 12.27
N ALA A 217 15.50 -2.16 11.79
CA ALA A 217 16.57 -2.75 12.60
C ALA A 217 16.07 -3.80 13.62
N LEU A 218 15.16 -4.68 13.16
CA LEU A 218 14.42 -5.61 14.03
C LEU A 218 15.35 -6.50 14.87
N ASN A 219 16.29 -7.18 14.22
CA ASN A 219 17.20 -8.10 14.88
C ASN A 219 18.21 -7.37 15.78
N ILE A 220 18.58 -6.12 15.45
CA ILE A 220 19.41 -5.27 16.29
C ILE A 220 18.66 -4.87 17.57
N SER A 221 17.41 -4.45 17.42
CA SER A 221 16.55 -4.04 18.55
C SER A 221 16.29 -5.18 19.53
N PHE A 222 16.13 -6.44 19.06
CA PHE A 222 15.96 -7.60 19.92
C PHE A 222 17.28 -8.08 20.58
N ALA A 223 18.45 -7.82 19.98
CA ALA A 223 19.73 -8.39 20.40
C ALA A 223 20.03 -8.29 21.92
N PRO A 224 19.77 -7.16 22.62
CA PRO A 224 19.97 -7.09 24.07
C PRO A 224 19.15 -8.07 24.92
N TYR A 225 18.06 -8.59 24.39
CA TYR A 225 17.17 -9.55 25.06
C TYR A 225 17.59 -11.01 24.85
N LEU A 226 18.52 -11.28 23.89
CA LEU A 226 18.84 -12.64 23.43
C LEU A 226 20.12 -13.21 24.03
N THR A 227 20.84 -12.43 24.86
CA THR A 227 22.15 -12.78 25.40
C THR A 227 22.19 -14.09 26.19
N ARG A 228 21.06 -14.53 26.74
CA ARG A 228 20.95 -15.76 27.54
C ARG A 228 20.30 -16.92 26.79
N MET A 229 19.83 -16.71 25.56
CA MET A 229 19.21 -17.75 24.75
C MET A 229 20.27 -18.62 24.07
N ASP A 230 20.15 -19.93 24.22
CA ASP A 230 20.88 -20.87 23.40
C ASP A 230 20.30 -20.91 21.96
N ASP A 231 20.95 -21.69 21.06
CA ASP A 231 20.54 -21.71 19.66
C ASP A 231 19.16 -22.40 19.45
N ARG A 232 18.77 -23.33 20.31
CA ARG A 232 17.47 -24.00 20.27
C ARG A 232 16.36 -23.02 20.70
N GLU A 233 16.58 -22.32 21.78
CA GLU A 233 15.66 -21.29 22.30
C GLU A 233 15.49 -20.15 21.28
N LEU A 234 16.61 -19.70 20.69
CA LEU A 234 16.61 -18.65 19.68
C LEU A 234 15.85 -19.07 18.42
N ARG A 235 16.04 -20.31 17.96
CA ARG A 235 15.30 -20.85 16.83
C ARG A 235 13.80 -20.94 17.13
N GLN A 236 13.41 -21.39 18.33
CA GLN A 236 12.01 -21.40 18.74
C GLN A 236 11.43 -19.98 18.78
N PHE A 237 12.20 -19.01 19.27
CA PHE A 237 11.81 -17.62 19.28
C PHE A 237 11.59 -17.07 17.85
N ALA A 238 12.50 -17.34 16.91
CA ALA A 238 12.37 -16.97 15.51
C ALA A 238 11.13 -17.61 14.86
N GLN A 239 10.86 -18.89 15.17
CA GLN A 239 9.68 -19.60 14.70
C GLN A 239 8.40 -18.96 15.23
N MET A 240 8.31 -18.65 16.52
CA MET A 240 7.18 -17.94 17.11
C MET A 240 6.93 -16.60 16.38
N MET A 241 7.97 -15.82 16.13
CA MET A 241 7.85 -14.53 15.46
C MET A 241 7.24 -14.67 14.06
N ILE A 242 7.73 -15.59 13.25
CA ILE A 242 7.24 -15.77 11.87
C ILE A 242 5.81 -16.29 11.86
N TYR A 243 5.49 -17.29 12.69
CA TYR A 243 4.15 -17.87 12.73
C TYR A 243 3.10 -16.89 13.24
N GLU A 244 3.40 -16.11 14.29
CA GLU A 244 2.46 -15.09 14.80
C GLU A 244 2.09 -14.09 13.71
N PHE A 245 3.07 -13.52 13.00
CA PHE A 245 2.77 -12.58 11.91
C PHE A 245 2.09 -13.24 10.72
N SER A 246 2.44 -14.47 10.37
CA SER A 246 1.85 -15.21 9.26
C SER A 246 0.38 -15.57 9.49
N GLN A 247 0.03 -15.99 10.73
CA GLN A 247 -1.31 -16.45 11.07
C GLN A 247 -2.28 -15.34 11.47
N LEU A 248 -1.77 -14.19 11.89
CA LEU A 248 -2.59 -13.08 12.38
C LEU A 248 -3.56 -12.54 11.32
N ALA A 249 -3.18 -12.59 10.05
CA ALA A 249 -4.06 -12.23 8.94
C ALA A 249 -5.31 -13.11 8.86
N ALA A 250 -5.15 -14.41 9.11
CA ALA A 250 -6.27 -15.37 9.11
C ALA A 250 -7.20 -15.18 10.33
N THR A 251 -6.65 -14.81 11.49
CA THR A 251 -7.43 -14.66 12.73
C THR A 251 -8.27 -13.39 12.77
N ARG A 252 -7.86 -12.31 12.07
CA ARG A 252 -8.63 -11.06 12.04
C ARG A 252 -9.82 -11.08 11.10
N GLY A 253 -9.89 -12.01 10.16
CA GLY A 253 -10.97 -12.14 9.18
C GLY A 253 -11.10 -10.98 8.18
N GLY A 254 -10.24 -9.96 8.28
CA GLY A 254 -10.23 -8.77 7.45
C GLY A 254 -8.93 -8.60 6.65
N GLN A 255 -8.37 -7.41 6.65
CA GLN A 255 -7.12 -7.11 5.93
C GLN A 255 -5.93 -7.89 6.48
N ALA A 256 -5.06 -8.40 5.60
CA ALA A 256 -3.80 -9.02 5.98
C ALA A 256 -2.89 -8.04 6.76
N LEU A 257 -2.06 -8.58 7.64
CA LEU A 257 -1.04 -7.80 8.35
C LEU A 257 0.22 -7.70 7.49
N TYR A 258 0.33 -6.63 6.71
CA TYR A 258 1.49 -6.39 5.86
C TYR A 258 2.68 -5.94 6.68
N THR A 259 3.55 -6.88 7.04
CA THR A 259 4.71 -6.59 7.89
C THR A 259 6.01 -6.78 7.13
N ASP A 260 6.85 -5.74 7.16
CA ASP A 260 8.22 -5.74 6.67
C ASP A 260 9.19 -5.80 7.84
N MET A 261 10.14 -6.73 7.78
CA MET A 261 11.18 -6.95 8.81
C MET A 261 12.53 -6.59 8.23
N HIS A 262 13.11 -5.46 8.64
CA HIS A 262 14.45 -5.04 8.24
C HIS A 262 15.50 -5.80 9.04
N LEU A 263 16.30 -6.65 8.35
CA LEU A 263 17.29 -7.52 8.93
C LEU A 263 18.70 -7.12 8.50
N TYR A 264 19.59 -6.98 9.46
CA TYR A 264 20.97 -6.57 9.28
C TYR A 264 21.94 -7.64 9.78
N PHE A 265 22.77 -8.19 8.91
CA PHE A 265 23.85 -9.10 9.32
C PHE A 265 25.01 -8.33 9.96
N THR A 266 25.29 -7.13 9.47
CA THR A 266 26.25 -6.19 10.05
C THR A 266 25.50 -4.99 10.60
N ILE A 267 25.81 -4.61 11.85
CA ILE A 267 25.19 -3.44 12.46
C ILE A 267 25.68 -2.18 11.74
N PRO A 268 24.77 -1.35 11.19
CA PRO A 268 25.15 -0.11 10.53
C PRO A 268 25.88 0.84 11.49
N PRO A 269 26.88 1.62 11.04
CA PRO A 269 27.66 2.51 11.89
C PRO A 269 26.81 3.46 12.74
N GLN A 270 25.72 3.98 12.19
CA GLN A 270 24.79 4.87 12.90
C GLN A 270 24.05 4.18 14.04
N TRP A 271 23.89 2.85 14.02
CA TRP A 271 23.32 2.06 15.10
C TRP A 271 24.36 1.57 16.09
N ALA A 272 25.57 1.29 15.62
CA ALA A 272 26.61 0.68 16.44
C ALA A 272 26.98 1.54 17.68
N GLU A 273 26.92 2.86 17.55
CA GLU A 273 27.30 3.81 18.60
C GLU A 273 26.15 4.21 19.54
N ILE A 274 24.93 3.73 19.31
CA ILE A 274 23.76 4.06 20.13
C ILE A 274 23.74 3.21 21.39
N ASP A 275 23.43 3.82 22.54
CA ASP A 275 23.22 3.12 23.80
C ASP A 275 22.05 2.14 23.69
N ALA A 276 22.32 0.87 24.01
CA ALA A 276 21.33 -0.19 23.85
C ALA A 276 20.32 -0.16 25.00
N ILE A 277 19.03 -0.17 24.61
CA ILE A 277 17.91 -0.32 25.55
C ILE A 277 17.60 -1.82 25.67
N GLY A 278 17.59 -2.29 26.91
CA GLY A 278 17.44 -3.69 27.26
C GLY A 278 16.13 -4.03 27.96
N PRO A 279 16.10 -5.20 28.65
CA PRO A 279 14.97 -5.66 29.43
C PRO A 279 14.47 -4.64 30.44
N GLY A 280 13.15 -4.41 30.47
CA GLY A 280 12.53 -3.43 31.35
C GLY A 280 12.54 -1.99 30.82
N GLY A 281 13.05 -1.77 29.60
CA GLY A 281 13.15 -0.44 28.99
C GLY A 281 14.33 0.38 29.51
N GLU A 282 15.28 -0.25 30.20
CA GLU A 282 16.42 0.39 30.81
C GLU A 282 17.67 0.32 29.89
N PRO A 283 18.57 1.34 29.97
CA PRO A 283 19.87 1.25 29.30
C PRO A 283 20.68 0.04 29.82
N THR A 284 21.32 -0.70 28.93
CA THR A 284 22.13 -1.88 29.30
C THR A 284 23.54 -1.52 29.77
N GLY A 285 23.95 -0.29 29.60
CA GLY A 285 25.36 0.15 29.81
C GLY A 285 26.29 -0.26 28.66
N LYS A 286 25.78 -0.84 27.59
CA LYS A 286 26.48 -1.20 26.35
C LYS A 286 25.85 -0.53 25.17
N ARG A 287 26.53 -0.51 24.01
CA ARG A 287 25.99 -0.02 22.72
C ARG A 287 25.41 -1.14 21.91
N TYR A 288 24.57 -0.83 20.92
CA TYR A 288 24.05 -1.87 20.01
C TYR A 288 25.16 -2.61 19.26
N GLY A 289 26.28 -1.94 18.95
CA GLY A 289 27.46 -2.58 18.36
C GLY A 289 28.01 -3.74 19.17
N ASP A 290 27.90 -3.71 20.51
CA ASP A 290 28.36 -4.77 21.41
C ASP A 290 27.51 -6.04 21.36
N TYR A 291 26.33 -5.98 20.72
CA TYR A 291 25.38 -7.10 20.54
C TYR A 291 25.37 -7.65 19.11
N ALA A 292 26.45 -7.41 18.34
CA ALA A 292 26.50 -7.83 16.93
C ALA A 292 26.37 -9.35 16.76
N SER A 293 26.86 -10.14 17.71
CA SER A 293 26.75 -11.62 17.71
C SER A 293 25.28 -12.06 17.81
N GLU A 294 24.55 -11.51 18.79
CA GLU A 294 23.16 -11.83 19.04
C GLU A 294 22.26 -11.37 17.87
N ALA A 295 22.55 -10.20 17.30
CA ALA A 295 21.83 -9.69 16.12
C ALA A 295 22.01 -10.62 14.91
N ARG A 296 23.24 -11.09 14.65
CA ARG A 296 23.53 -12.05 13.56
C ARG A 296 22.84 -13.39 13.79
N ARG A 297 22.91 -13.92 15.01
CA ARG A 297 22.24 -15.19 15.37
C ARG A 297 20.74 -15.12 15.10
N LEU A 298 20.07 -14.03 15.50
CA LEU A 298 18.64 -13.88 15.24
C LEU A 298 18.33 -13.74 13.73
N ALA A 299 19.11 -12.95 12.98
CA ALA A 299 18.93 -12.83 11.54
C ALA A 299 19.07 -14.20 10.84
N THR A 300 20.06 -14.98 11.23
CA THR A 300 20.28 -16.32 10.69
C THR A 300 19.13 -17.28 11.06
N ALA A 301 18.73 -17.32 12.33
CA ALA A 301 17.63 -18.18 12.79
C ALA A 301 16.29 -17.85 12.08
N LEU A 302 16.00 -16.57 11.85
CA LEU A 302 14.83 -16.15 11.06
C LEU A 302 14.90 -16.69 9.63
N MET A 303 16.04 -16.54 8.96
CA MET A 303 16.22 -17.03 7.59
C MET A 303 16.18 -18.56 7.49
N GLU A 304 16.65 -19.29 8.51
CA GLU A 304 16.51 -20.75 8.59
C GLU A 304 15.04 -21.20 8.68
N VAL A 305 14.23 -20.52 9.50
CA VAL A 305 12.79 -20.78 9.58
C VAL A 305 12.08 -20.46 8.25
N PHE A 306 12.43 -19.37 7.59
CA PHE A 306 11.93 -19.10 6.23
C PHE A 306 12.33 -20.15 5.22
N ALA A 307 13.54 -20.71 5.34
CA ALA A 307 14.01 -21.78 4.46
C ALA A 307 13.21 -23.09 4.61
N GLU A 308 12.77 -23.40 5.82
CA GLU A 308 11.92 -24.56 6.09
C GLU A 308 10.51 -24.37 5.54
N GLY A 309 9.92 -23.19 5.73
CA GLY A 309 8.51 -22.93 5.48
C GLY A 309 7.61 -23.39 6.63
N ASP A 310 6.31 -23.49 6.36
CA ASP A 310 5.33 -23.96 7.35
C ASP A 310 5.40 -25.48 7.60
N ALA A 311 4.45 -26.01 8.37
CA ALA A 311 4.38 -27.44 8.71
C ALA A 311 4.33 -28.37 7.48
N CYS A 312 3.94 -27.88 6.31
CA CYS A 312 3.89 -28.60 5.03
C CYS A 312 5.04 -28.21 4.08
N GLY A 313 5.98 -27.36 4.53
CA GLY A 313 7.05 -26.81 3.73
C GLY A 313 6.61 -25.68 2.78
N THR A 314 5.37 -25.18 2.92
CA THR A 314 4.84 -24.09 2.11
C THR A 314 5.53 -22.76 2.49
N PRO A 315 5.87 -21.91 1.51
CA PRO A 315 6.48 -20.63 1.79
C PRO A 315 5.58 -19.71 2.63
N PHE A 316 6.16 -19.01 3.60
CA PHE A 316 5.48 -17.91 4.28
C PHE A 316 5.35 -16.71 3.32
N ILE A 317 4.15 -16.19 3.16
CA ILE A 317 3.90 -14.99 2.34
C ILE A 317 4.23 -13.72 3.13
N LEU A 318 3.91 -13.71 4.41
CA LEU A 318 4.18 -12.65 5.38
C LEU A 318 4.70 -13.29 6.68
N PRO A 319 5.51 -12.57 7.47
CA PRO A 319 6.10 -11.26 7.22
C PRO A 319 7.14 -11.30 6.10
N ARG A 320 7.48 -10.14 5.50
CA ARG A 320 8.48 -10.04 4.43
C ARG A 320 9.86 -9.67 5.00
N PRO A 321 10.88 -10.51 4.90
CA PRO A 321 12.24 -10.16 5.30
C PRO A 321 12.91 -9.26 4.25
N LEU A 322 13.38 -8.09 4.69
CA LEU A 322 14.17 -7.14 3.93
C LEU A 322 15.61 -7.24 4.43
N VAL A 323 16.46 -7.92 3.67
CA VAL A 323 17.86 -8.19 4.07
C VAL A 323 18.78 -7.11 3.54
N HIS A 324 19.45 -6.40 4.44
CA HIS A 324 20.35 -5.30 4.15
C HIS A 324 21.75 -5.79 3.83
N ILE A 325 22.24 -5.43 2.64
CA ILE A 325 23.59 -5.70 2.14
C ILE A 325 24.34 -4.38 2.03
N SER A 326 25.25 -4.12 2.95
CA SER A 326 26.08 -2.91 2.98
C SER A 326 27.51 -3.17 2.47
N ASP A 327 28.32 -2.12 2.37
CA ASP A 327 29.75 -2.28 2.05
C ASP A 327 30.47 -3.11 3.12
N GLU A 328 30.10 -2.96 4.40
CA GLU A 328 30.66 -3.72 5.54
C GLU A 328 30.25 -5.19 5.52
N PHE A 329 29.10 -5.50 4.96
CA PHE A 329 28.60 -6.89 4.84
C PHE A 329 29.62 -7.80 4.14
N TRP A 330 30.22 -7.30 3.06
CA TRP A 330 31.16 -8.09 2.24
C TRP A 330 32.45 -8.46 2.94
N GLN A 331 32.78 -7.81 4.03
CA GLN A 331 34.00 -8.03 4.83
C GLN A 331 33.73 -8.78 6.13
N ALA A 332 32.45 -9.02 6.45
CA ALA A 332 32.07 -9.65 7.70
C ALA A 332 32.28 -11.16 7.67
N GLU A 333 32.84 -11.71 8.72
CA GLU A 333 32.95 -13.15 8.94
C GLU A 333 31.56 -13.80 8.95
N GLY A 334 31.37 -14.92 8.22
CA GLY A 334 30.10 -15.62 8.08
C GLY A 334 29.13 -15.02 7.07
N ALA A 335 29.40 -13.83 6.50
CA ALA A 335 28.53 -13.20 5.51
C ALA A 335 28.32 -14.03 4.24
N PRO A 336 29.33 -14.76 3.68
CA PRO A 336 29.11 -15.61 2.52
C PRO A 336 28.09 -16.73 2.77
N ASP A 337 28.13 -17.37 3.94
CA ASP A 337 27.21 -18.45 4.29
C ASP A 337 25.80 -17.92 4.58
N PHE A 338 25.71 -16.79 5.27
CA PHE A 338 24.43 -16.10 5.45
C PHE A 338 23.82 -15.68 4.10
N LEU A 339 24.60 -15.10 3.19
CA LEU A 339 24.12 -14.73 1.86
C LEU A 339 23.62 -15.94 1.07
N LYS A 340 24.31 -17.07 1.13
CA LYS A 340 23.86 -18.32 0.50
C LYS A 340 22.50 -18.78 1.06
N LEU A 341 22.32 -18.72 2.39
CA LEU A 341 21.05 -19.03 3.04
C LEU A 341 19.94 -18.11 2.55
N VAL A 342 20.18 -16.79 2.53
CA VAL A 342 19.22 -15.78 2.04
C VAL A 342 18.87 -16.02 0.56
N CYS A 343 19.86 -16.31 -0.27
CA CYS A 343 19.66 -16.62 -1.69
C CYS A 343 18.88 -17.93 -1.90
N PHE A 344 19.10 -18.95 -1.05
CA PHE A 344 18.29 -20.16 -1.06
C PHE A 344 16.83 -19.86 -0.77
N VAL A 345 16.55 -19.05 0.26
CA VAL A 345 15.18 -18.64 0.59
C VAL A 345 14.57 -17.85 -0.57
N ALA A 346 15.29 -16.89 -1.13
CA ALA A 346 14.82 -16.08 -2.26
C ALA A 346 14.46 -16.94 -3.48
N ALA A 347 15.31 -17.93 -3.83
CA ALA A 347 15.09 -18.79 -4.98
C ALA A 347 13.97 -19.82 -4.77
N ARG A 348 13.82 -20.36 -3.57
CA ARG A 348 12.95 -21.51 -3.29
C ARG A 348 11.67 -21.18 -2.56
N LYS A 349 11.65 -20.08 -1.81
CA LYS A 349 10.51 -19.61 -1.02
C LYS A 349 10.00 -18.23 -1.45
N GLY A 350 10.79 -17.46 -2.22
CA GLY A 350 10.37 -16.24 -2.90
C GLY A 350 10.13 -15.01 -2.02
N ASN A 351 10.13 -15.12 -0.71
CA ASN A 351 9.66 -14.06 0.18
C ASN A 351 10.74 -13.05 0.60
N THR A 352 11.96 -13.16 0.10
CA THR A 352 13.07 -12.30 0.51
C THR A 352 13.32 -11.17 -0.47
N CYS A 353 13.60 -9.99 0.07
CA CYS A 353 14.02 -8.82 -0.68
C CYS A 353 15.41 -8.36 -0.22
N PHE A 354 16.28 -8.05 -1.15
CA PHE A 354 17.63 -7.55 -0.88
C PHE A 354 17.63 -6.03 -0.98
N ILE A 355 18.06 -5.36 0.09
CA ILE A 355 18.28 -3.91 0.14
C ILE A 355 19.78 -3.66 0.00
N LEU A 356 20.18 -2.91 -1.01
CA LEU A 356 21.58 -2.67 -1.34
C LEU A 356 22.02 -1.29 -0.82
N ASP A 357 22.55 -1.27 0.41
CA ASP A 357 22.95 -0.07 1.14
C ASP A 357 24.41 0.32 0.85
N ARG A 358 24.64 0.97 -0.27
CA ARG A 358 25.99 1.45 -0.65
C ARG A 358 26.29 2.80 -0.04
N LYS A 359 27.51 3.00 0.49
CA LYS A 359 27.97 4.31 1.03
C LYS A 359 27.92 5.45 0.01
N LYS A 360 28.13 5.14 -1.27
CA LYS A 360 28.06 6.13 -2.35
C LYS A 360 26.66 6.60 -2.72
N ASP A 361 25.64 5.85 -2.31
CA ASP A 361 24.26 6.14 -2.63
C ASP A 361 23.63 7.01 -1.53
N ASN A 362 23.81 8.33 -1.63
CA ASN A 362 23.29 9.30 -0.66
C ASN A 362 21.76 9.39 -0.56
N LEU A 363 21.03 8.53 -1.25
CA LEU A 363 19.58 8.54 -1.36
C LEU A 363 19.06 7.11 -1.22
N SER A 364 18.51 6.77 -0.10
CA SER A 364 17.72 5.56 0.03
C SER A 364 16.52 5.82 0.92
N PHE A 365 15.39 6.02 0.30
CA PHE A 365 14.11 6.07 0.94
C PHE A 365 13.29 4.88 0.46
N ALA A 366 12.92 3.99 1.34
CA ALA A 366 11.87 3.01 1.06
C ALA A 366 10.62 3.45 1.83
N CYS A 367 9.45 3.31 1.22
CA CYS A 367 8.16 3.64 1.81
C CYS A 367 7.95 2.97 3.19
N CYS A 368 8.65 1.85 3.43
CA CYS A 368 8.63 1.07 4.66
C CYS A 368 9.91 1.22 5.48
N ARG A 369 10.68 2.30 5.27
CA ARG A 369 11.91 2.61 6.01
C ARG A 369 11.75 3.94 6.74
N ALA A 370 12.21 3.98 7.99
CA ALA A 370 12.05 5.16 8.85
C ALA A 370 13.03 6.31 8.52
N GLY A 371 14.05 6.05 7.72
CA GLY A 371 15.04 7.04 7.30
C GLY A 371 16.23 6.41 6.58
N TYR A 372 17.19 7.21 6.17
CA TYR A 372 18.40 6.76 5.49
C TYR A 372 19.66 7.51 5.99
N PRO A 373 20.86 6.97 5.78
CA PRO A 373 22.11 7.57 6.32
C PRO A 373 22.39 9.01 5.87
N GLY A 374 21.80 9.49 4.78
CA GLY A 374 21.93 10.88 4.31
C GLY A 374 20.89 11.85 4.87
N ASP A 375 19.89 11.38 5.60
CA ASP A 375 18.86 12.23 6.23
C ASP A 375 19.36 12.75 7.59
N ARG A 376 19.63 14.05 7.67
CA ARG A 376 20.10 14.70 8.89
C ARG A 376 19.13 14.53 10.07
N GLU A 377 17.85 14.62 9.81
CA GLU A 377 16.84 14.47 10.86
C GLU A 377 16.79 13.03 11.37
N TYR A 378 16.91 12.04 10.46
CA TYR A 378 17.04 10.64 10.86
C TYR A 378 18.29 10.40 11.71
N LEU A 379 19.45 10.97 11.33
CA LEU A 379 20.69 10.84 12.09
C LEU A 379 20.61 11.49 13.48
N GLU A 380 19.84 12.55 13.65
CA GLU A 380 19.58 13.11 14.98
C GLU A 380 18.57 12.28 15.78
N GLU A 381 17.52 11.80 15.14
CA GLU A 381 16.49 10.99 15.80
C GLU A 381 17.03 9.62 16.23
N ILE A 382 17.93 8.99 15.47
CA ILE A 382 18.46 7.67 15.80
C ILE A 382 19.28 7.68 17.11
N LYS A 383 19.79 8.83 17.54
CA LYS A 383 20.40 9.00 18.87
C LYS A 383 19.40 8.75 20.00
N LYS A 384 18.09 8.85 19.68
CA LYS A 384 16.96 8.48 20.52
C LYS A 384 16.07 7.56 19.70
N PRO A 385 16.43 6.27 19.53
CA PRO A 385 15.84 5.41 18.51
C PRO A 385 14.33 5.18 18.67
N TRP A 386 13.74 5.45 19.82
CA TRP A 386 12.28 5.47 20.01
C TRP A 386 11.56 6.59 19.25
N LEU A 387 12.30 7.62 18.79
CA LEU A 387 11.77 8.69 17.94
C LEU A 387 11.77 8.31 16.45
N VAL A 388 12.45 7.24 16.06
CA VAL A 388 12.54 6.78 14.68
C VAL A 388 11.21 6.20 14.25
N ARG A 389 10.34 7.06 13.73
CA ARG A 389 8.99 6.78 13.23
C ARG A 389 8.73 7.62 11.99
N ALA A 390 8.31 7.00 10.89
CA ALA A 390 7.96 7.70 9.67
C ALA A 390 6.72 7.08 9.01
N ALA A 391 5.91 7.92 8.38
CA ALA A 391 4.72 7.50 7.65
C ALA A 391 4.74 8.01 6.22
N ALA A 392 4.19 7.23 5.30
CA ALA A 392 3.66 7.74 4.06
C ALA A 392 2.18 8.07 4.28
N VAL A 393 1.77 9.30 3.96
CA VAL A 393 0.40 9.76 4.23
C VAL A 393 -0.58 9.20 3.21
N GLN A 394 -0.21 9.28 1.94
CA GLN A 394 -0.98 8.78 0.81
C GLN A 394 -0.08 8.54 -0.40
N SER A 395 -0.54 7.72 -1.35
CA SER A 395 0.06 7.58 -2.67
C SER A 395 -0.92 8.07 -3.73
N VAL A 396 -0.42 8.87 -4.68
CA VAL A 396 -1.15 9.34 -5.87
C VAL A 396 -0.34 9.00 -7.10
N SER A 397 -0.88 8.18 -8.01
CA SER A 397 -0.19 7.75 -9.23
C SER A 397 -0.58 8.59 -10.44
N LEU A 398 0.42 8.93 -11.25
CA LEU A 398 0.28 9.71 -12.49
C LEU A 398 0.14 8.76 -13.71
N ASN A 399 -0.80 9.05 -14.61
CA ASN A 399 -0.95 8.36 -15.89
C ASN A 399 -0.04 8.98 -16.95
N LEU A 400 1.17 8.48 -17.08
CA LEU A 400 2.15 8.99 -18.04
C LEU A 400 1.78 8.72 -19.50
N PRO A 401 1.25 7.54 -19.89
CA PRO A 401 0.79 7.27 -21.26
C PRO A 401 -0.27 8.27 -21.73
N ARG A 402 -1.23 8.64 -20.87
CA ARG A 402 -2.25 9.64 -21.21
C ARG A 402 -1.65 10.99 -21.57
N ALA A 403 -0.66 11.45 -20.80
CA ALA A 403 0.05 12.67 -21.11
C ALA A 403 0.74 12.59 -22.49
N ALA A 404 1.37 11.45 -22.81
CA ALA A 404 2.01 11.25 -24.11
C ALA A 404 1.00 11.23 -25.28
N HIS A 405 -0.17 10.59 -25.12
CA HIS A 405 -1.24 10.63 -26.11
C HIS A 405 -1.72 12.06 -26.37
N ARG A 406 -1.95 12.84 -25.33
CA ARG A 406 -2.40 14.24 -25.43
C ARG A 406 -1.32 15.18 -26.00
N ALA A 407 -0.05 14.89 -25.75
CA ALA A 407 1.07 15.67 -26.27
C ALA A 407 1.21 15.54 -27.80
N GLY A 408 0.74 14.46 -28.42
CA GLY A 408 0.75 14.27 -29.85
C GLY A 408 2.15 14.30 -30.48
N GLY A 409 3.19 13.89 -29.73
CA GLY A 409 4.59 13.87 -30.16
C GLY A 409 5.38 15.14 -29.83
N SER A 410 4.75 16.22 -29.29
CA SER A 410 5.47 17.39 -28.81
C SER A 410 6.05 17.13 -27.43
N GLU A 411 7.37 17.29 -27.31
CA GLU A 411 8.07 17.17 -26.03
C GLU A 411 7.68 18.32 -25.06
N GLU A 412 7.60 19.55 -25.55
CA GLU A 412 7.23 20.72 -24.76
C GLU A 412 5.85 20.54 -24.13
N LYS A 413 4.87 20.14 -24.94
CA LYS A 413 3.51 19.88 -24.47
C LYS A 413 3.44 18.69 -23.48
N LEU A 414 4.30 17.69 -23.65
CA LEU A 414 4.38 16.55 -22.72
C LEU A 414 4.82 17.02 -21.33
N PHE A 415 5.85 17.87 -21.24
CA PHE A 415 6.33 18.39 -19.97
C PHE A 415 5.34 19.37 -19.34
N GLU A 416 4.65 20.19 -20.12
CA GLU A 416 3.54 21.03 -19.62
C GLU A 416 2.41 20.17 -19.01
N LEU A 417 2.05 19.07 -19.65
CA LEU A 417 1.08 18.12 -19.10
C LEU A 417 1.57 17.44 -17.80
N PHE A 418 2.87 17.18 -17.69
CA PHE A 418 3.45 16.69 -16.44
C PHE A 418 3.33 17.70 -15.29
N ASP A 419 3.48 19.00 -15.56
CA ASP A 419 3.25 20.04 -14.55
C ASP A 419 1.82 19.96 -14.03
N GLY A 420 0.83 19.89 -14.92
CA GLY A 420 -0.58 19.75 -14.52
C GLY A 420 -0.88 18.47 -13.73
N LEU A 421 -0.25 17.34 -14.08
CA LEU A 421 -0.40 16.10 -13.31
C LEU A 421 0.22 16.22 -11.91
N CYS A 422 1.40 16.87 -11.79
CA CYS A 422 2.05 17.12 -10.51
C CYS A 422 1.20 18.03 -9.63
N ASP A 423 0.63 19.10 -10.20
CA ASP A 423 -0.21 20.03 -9.44
C ASP A 423 -1.45 19.35 -8.87
N ARG A 424 -2.13 18.50 -9.66
CA ARG A 424 -3.26 17.68 -9.17
C ARG A 424 -2.84 16.70 -8.07
N ALA A 425 -1.67 16.08 -8.21
CA ALA A 425 -1.18 15.17 -7.17
C ALA A 425 -0.87 15.91 -5.86
N VAL A 426 -0.25 17.10 -5.95
CA VAL A 426 0.05 17.96 -4.81
C VAL A 426 -1.24 18.41 -4.12
N GLU A 427 -2.23 18.89 -4.88
CA GLU A 427 -3.54 19.30 -4.35
C GLU A 427 -4.25 18.14 -3.63
N ALA A 428 -4.28 16.96 -4.23
CA ALA A 428 -4.85 15.76 -3.60
C ALA A 428 -4.16 15.45 -2.26
N HIS A 429 -2.85 15.60 -2.18
CA HIS A 429 -2.11 15.40 -0.94
C HIS A 429 -2.40 16.46 0.12
N ILE A 430 -2.60 17.72 -0.28
CA ILE A 430 -3.00 18.82 0.62
C ILE A 430 -4.37 18.50 1.24
N HIS A 431 -5.37 18.16 0.43
CA HIS A 431 -6.70 17.78 0.94
C HIS A 431 -6.64 16.62 1.94
N LYS A 432 -5.87 15.61 1.63
CA LYS A 432 -5.67 14.46 2.55
C LYS A 432 -4.99 14.85 3.85
N ARG A 433 -3.94 15.68 3.80
CA ARG A 433 -3.26 16.20 4.98
C ARG A 433 -4.24 16.96 5.86
N ASP A 434 -4.97 17.92 5.29
CA ASP A 434 -5.90 18.79 6.03
C ASP A 434 -7.02 17.98 6.69
N PHE A 435 -7.51 16.94 6.00
CA PHE A 435 -8.48 16.01 6.57
C PHE A 435 -7.90 15.24 7.77
N LEU A 436 -6.68 14.70 7.64
CA LEU A 436 -6.02 13.99 8.75
C LEU A 436 -5.68 14.93 9.92
N GLU A 437 -5.23 16.16 9.65
CA GLU A 437 -4.98 17.17 10.69
C GLU A 437 -6.25 17.45 11.50
N ARG A 438 -7.39 17.58 10.82
CA ARG A 438 -8.69 17.73 11.47
C ARG A 438 -9.02 16.53 12.38
N LEU A 439 -8.78 15.30 11.90
CA LEU A 439 -9.02 14.09 12.72
C LEU A 439 -8.05 13.99 13.91
N LEU A 440 -6.80 14.36 13.74
CA LEU A 440 -5.77 14.36 14.79
C LEU A 440 -6.01 15.46 15.84
N SER A 441 -6.67 16.57 15.47
CA SER A 441 -6.98 17.67 16.41
C SER A 441 -7.89 17.28 17.56
N TYR A 442 -8.63 16.17 17.46
CA TYR A 442 -9.42 15.59 18.55
C TYR A 442 -8.55 14.89 19.62
N ALA A 443 -7.25 14.83 19.43
CA ALA A 443 -6.26 14.22 20.32
C ALA A 443 -6.63 12.76 20.71
N GLU A 444 -6.35 12.34 21.95
CA GLU A 444 -6.60 10.98 22.42
C GLU A 444 -8.11 10.64 22.62
N ASN A 445 -9.00 11.59 22.41
CA ASN A 445 -10.46 11.36 22.42
C ASN A 445 -11.05 11.21 21.02
N GLY A 446 -10.23 11.34 19.98
CA GLY A 446 -10.66 11.31 18.59
C GLY A 446 -10.55 9.94 17.91
N PRO A 447 -10.94 9.87 16.63
CA PRO A 447 -10.90 8.65 15.84
C PRO A 447 -9.47 8.15 15.58
N LEU A 448 -8.48 9.03 15.68
CA LEU A 448 -7.05 8.71 15.52
C LEU A 448 -6.28 8.81 16.86
N ALA A 449 -6.91 8.48 17.96
CA ALA A 449 -6.34 8.58 19.31
C ALA A 449 -4.95 7.93 19.43
N LEU A 450 -4.75 6.75 18.82
CA LEU A 450 -3.46 6.06 18.79
C LEU A 450 -2.38 6.91 18.09
N LEU A 451 -2.73 7.54 16.97
CA LEU A 451 -1.78 8.34 16.19
C LEU A 451 -1.52 9.70 16.82
N ALA A 452 -2.47 10.21 17.59
CA ALA A 452 -2.36 11.47 18.33
C ALA A 452 -1.67 11.32 19.70
N MET A 453 -1.55 10.07 20.23
CA MET A 453 -0.98 9.85 21.57
C MET A 453 0.44 10.42 21.67
N ASN A 454 0.74 11.02 22.83
CA ASN A 454 2.04 11.58 23.14
C ASN A 454 2.61 10.95 24.42
N ARG A 455 3.69 10.16 24.30
CA ARG A 455 4.38 9.51 25.44
C ARG A 455 5.87 9.89 25.55
N ASP A 456 6.41 10.56 24.51
CA ASP A 456 7.82 10.90 24.40
C ASP A 456 8.07 12.38 24.04
N GLY A 457 7.06 13.24 24.21
CA GLY A 457 7.09 14.67 23.88
C GLY A 457 6.63 15.00 22.46
N TYR A 458 6.29 13.98 21.65
CA TYR A 458 5.80 14.15 20.29
C TYR A 458 4.56 13.29 20.03
N PRO A 459 3.63 13.73 19.16
CA PRO A 459 2.57 12.85 18.68
C PRO A 459 3.16 11.58 18.06
N PHE A 460 2.48 10.44 18.21
CA PHE A 460 2.95 9.19 17.62
C PHE A 460 3.10 9.30 16.10
N LEU A 461 2.10 9.84 15.41
CA LEU A 461 2.20 10.26 14.01
C LEU A 461 2.60 11.75 13.93
N ARG A 462 3.67 12.04 13.20
CA ARG A 462 4.16 13.39 12.95
C ARG A 462 4.02 13.72 11.47
N LEU A 463 2.99 14.48 11.09
CA LEU A 463 2.73 14.82 9.68
C LEU A 463 3.87 15.62 9.05
N ASN A 464 4.56 16.46 9.80
CA ASN A 464 5.74 17.19 9.35
C ASN A 464 6.98 16.30 9.10
N ARG A 465 6.98 15.06 9.60
CA ARG A 465 8.00 14.02 9.36
C ARG A 465 7.54 12.99 8.33
N SER A 466 6.30 13.09 7.88
CA SER A 466 5.68 12.13 6.96
C SER A 466 5.96 12.49 5.51
N TYR A 467 5.76 11.53 4.62
CA TYR A 467 5.99 11.61 3.18
C TYR A 467 4.68 11.55 2.42
N TYR A 468 4.65 12.26 1.29
CA TYR A 468 3.54 12.34 0.35
C TYR A 468 4.00 11.72 -0.97
N VAL A 469 3.46 10.55 -1.28
CA VAL A 469 4.03 9.69 -2.32
C VAL A 469 3.38 9.98 -3.66
N VAL A 470 4.19 10.29 -4.66
CA VAL A 470 3.76 10.41 -6.06
C VAL A 470 4.29 9.22 -6.84
N GLY A 471 3.38 8.40 -7.33
CA GLY A 471 3.71 7.21 -8.11
C GLY A 471 3.67 7.46 -9.61
N LEU A 472 4.40 6.65 -10.34
CA LEU A 472 4.43 6.68 -11.80
C LEU A 472 3.83 5.40 -12.36
N VAL A 473 3.05 5.48 -13.44
CA VAL A 473 2.52 4.31 -14.15
C VAL A 473 2.73 4.48 -15.65
N GLY A 474 3.26 3.44 -16.30
CA GLY A 474 3.38 3.39 -17.76
C GLY A 474 4.51 4.23 -18.33
N LEU A 475 5.64 4.36 -17.63
CA LEU A 475 6.81 5.05 -18.18
C LEU A 475 7.27 4.42 -19.50
N ASN A 476 7.29 3.09 -19.58
CA ASN A 476 7.65 2.36 -20.80
C ASN A 476 6.73 2.72 -21.97
N GLU A 477 5.41 2.75 -21.75
CA GLU A 477 4.43 3.09 -22.80
C GLU A 477 4.49 4.58 -23.16
N MET A 478 4.68 5.47 -22.19
CA MET A 478 4.87 6.90 -22.44
C MET A 478 6.07 7.14 -23.37
N VAL A 479 7.20 6.50 -23.07
CA VAL A 479 8.40 6.57 -23.92
C VAL A 479 8.13 5.96 -25.29
N GLN A 480 7.46 4.82 -25.37
CA GLN A 480 7.11 4.16 -26.63
C GLN A 480 6.16 5.01 -27.50
N ILE A 481 5.19 5.70 -26.90
CA ILE A 481 4.29 6.63 -27.62
C ILE A 481 5.10 7.78 -28.24
N HIS A 482 6.04 8.36 -27.48
CA HIS A 482 6.81 9.52 -27.90
C HIS A 482 7.95 9.17 -28.87
N THR A 483 8.74 8.15 -28.55
CA THR A 483 9.97 7.79 -29.29
C THR A 483 9.80 6.66 -30.31
N ARG A 484 8.67 5.94 -30.26
CA ARG A 484 8.38 4.70 -31.01
C ARG A 484 9.20 3.49 -30.59
N CYS A 485 10.01 3.60 -29.55
CA CYS A 485 10.80 2.51 -28.95
C CYS A 485 10.46 2.33 -27.48
N GLN A 486 10.48 1.09 -26.98
CA GLN A 486 10.38 0.80 -25.57
C GLN A 486 11.70 1.12 -24.85
N LEU A 487 11.66 1.27 -23.53
CA LEU A 487 12.83 1.61 -22.71
C LEU A 487 14.06 0.73 -22.96
N HIS A 488 13.88 -0.58 -23.17
CA HIS A 488 14.97 -1.54 -23.37
C HIS A 488 15.45 -1.67 -24.82
N GLU A 489 14.73 -1.10 -25.78
CA GLU A 489 15.01 -1.27 -27.22
C GLU A 489 16.07 -0.29 -27.74
N SER A 490 16.25 0.85 -27.06
CA SER A 490 17.16 1.90 -27.51
C SER A 490 17.73 2.71 -26.35
N PRO A 491 19.05 3.04 -26.35
CA PRO A 491 19.63 3.95 -25.38
C PRO A 491 18.95 5.32 -25.36
N GLN A 492 18.52 5.84 -26.50
CA GLN A 492 17.82 7.13 -26.62
C GLN A 492 16.44 7.06 -25.94
N ALA A 493 15.71 5.94 -26.05
CA ALA A 493 14.45 5.73 -25.36
C ALA A 493 14.64 5.68 -23.83
N LEU A 494 15.70 4.99 -23.39
CA LEU A 494 16.05 4.91 -21.97
C LEU A 494 16.43 6.30 -21.40
N ASP A 495 17.23 7.07 -22.12
CA ASP A 495 17.63 8.44 -21.76
C ASP A 495 16.43 9.39 -21.72
N PHE A 496 15.48 9.25 -22.66
CA PHE A 496 14.24 10.03 -22.65
C PHE A 496 13.39 9.70 -21.42
N GLY A 497 13.24 8.41 -21.08
CA GLY A 497 12.57 7.99 -19.85
C GLY A 497 13.22 8.58 -18.59
N LEU A 498 14.56 8.58 -18.56
CA LEU A 498 15.32 9.18 -17.47
C LEU A 498 15.11 10.72 -17.39
N LYS A 499 15.07 11.41 -18.53
CA LYS A 499 14.77 12.84 -18.61
C LYS A 499 13.39 13.14 -18.02
N ALA A 500 12.38 12.35 -18.35
CA ALA A 500 11.03 12.48 -17.83
C ALA A 500 10.99 12.32 -16.29
N VAL A 501 11.61 11.27 -15.75
CA VAL A 501 11.65 11.03 -14.29
C VAL A 501 12.40 12.16 -13.57
N ARG A 502 13.51 12.64 -14.12
CA ARG A 502 14.26 13.77 -13.54
C ARG A 502 13.43 15.05 -13.51
N TYR A 503 12.68 15.31 -14.56
CA TYR A 503 11.78 16.46 -14.64
C TYR A 503 10.69 16.42 -13.57
N LEU A 504 9.96 15.31 -13.47
CA LEU A 504 8.91 15.11 -12.47
C LEU A 504 9.46 15.26 -11.04
N ARG A 505 10.64 14.71 -10.76
CA ARG A 505 11.31 14.90 -9.48
C ARG A 505 11.63 16.37 -9.18
N ALA A 506 12.16 17.09 -10.16
CA ALA A 506 12.49 18.52 -10.02
C ALA A 506 11.23 19.35 -9.74
N ARG A 507 10.14 19.07 -10.46
CA ARG A 507 8.85 19.75 -10.29
C ARG A 507 8.27 19.53 -8.88
N LEU A 508 8.27 18.31 -8.39
CA LEU A 508 7.80 17.97 -7.04
C LEU A 508 8.66 18.61 -5.94
N ARG A 509 9.96 18.76 -6.16
CA ARG A 509 10.84 19.46 -5.20
C ARG A 509 10.52 20.96 -5.09
N VAL A 510 10.13 21.60 -6.19
CA VAL A 510 9.66 22.99 -6.17
C VAL A 510 8.36 23.08 -5.37
N ALA A 511 7.41 22.19 -5.62
CA ALA A 511 6.16 22.14 -4.86
C ALA A 511 6.39 21.87 -3.36
N ALA A 512 7.32 20.96 -3.01
CA ALA A 512 7.67 20.66 -1.63
C ALA A 512 8.16 21.89 -0.85
N ALA A 513 8.95 22.73 -1.48
CA ALA A 513 9.46 23.96 -0.86
C ALA A 513 8.33 24.97 -0.59
N GLY A 514 7.35 25.07 -1.47
CA GLY A 514 6.17 25.95 -1.30
C GLY A 514 5.24 25.48 -0.19
N GLU A 515 4.91 24.20 -0.19
CA GLU A 515 3.89 23.61 0.70
C GLU A 515 4.43 23.14 2.06
N LYS A 516 5.74 23.17 2.28
CA LYS A 516 6.42 22.59 3.47
C LYS A 516 6.06 21.10 3.69
N MET A 517 5.86 20.37 2.60
CA MET A 517 5.54 18.96 2.55
C MET A 517 6.69 18.19 1.90
N ARG A 518 6.86 16.91 2.26
CA ARG A 518 7.92 16.05 1.72
C ARG A 518 7.35 15.15 0.64
N PHE A 519 7.33 15.64 -0.61
CA PHE A 519 6.94 14.82 -1.75
C PHE A 519 8.09 13.91 -2.16
N VAL A 520 7.76 12.65 -2.43
CA VAL A 520 8.70 11.63 -2.90
C VAL A 520 8.14 10.91 -4.12
N LEU A 521 8.99 10.69 -5.14
CA LEU A 521 8.67 9.81 -6.24
C LEU A 521 8.88 8.35 -5.85
N GLU A 522 7.99 7.46 -6.29
CA GLU A 522 7.99 6.04 -5.96
C GLU A 522 7.60 5.16 -7.15
N GLN A 523 8.10 3.94 -7.14
CA GLN A 523 7.49 2.86 -7.93
C GLN A 523 6.25 2.36 -7.20
N SER A 524 5.10 2.99 -7.45
CA SER A 524 3.85 2.58 -6.81
C SER A 524 3.47 1.15 -7.16
N PRO A 525 2.92 0.38 -6.19
CA PRO A 525 2.21 -0.84 -6.52
C PRO A 525 1.00 -0.46 -7.37
N ALA A 526 0.94 -0.94 -8.60
CA ALA A 526 -0.03 -0.48 -9.58
C ALA A 526 -0.89 -1.62 -10.17
N GLU A 527 -1.16 -2.66 -9.38
CA GLU A 527 -1.91 -3.84 -9.85
C GLU A 527 -3.27 -3.47 -10.46
N THR A 528 -4.04 -2.69 -9.73
CA THR A 528 -5.36 -2.22 -10.16
C THR A 528 -5.23 -0.96 -11.02
N THR A 529 -4.30 -0.08 -10.70
CA THR A 529 -4.11 1.21 -11.35
C THR A 529 -3.63 1.05 -12.80
N ALA A 530 -2.68 0.17 -13.06
CA ALA A 530 -2.16 -0.12 -14.39
C ALA A 530 -3.26 -0.69 -15.32
N TYR A 531 -4.08 -1.58 -14.81
CA TYR A 531 -5.27 -2.12 -15.50
C TYR A 531 -6.32 -1.03 -15.75
N ARG A 532 -6.64 -0.23 -14.73
CA ARG A 532 -7.62 0.85 -14.81
C ARG A 532 -7.21 1.92 -15.83
N PHE A 533 -5.98 2.40 -15.79
CA PHE A 533 -5.48 3.42 -16.72
C PHE A 533 -5.51 2.92 -18.17
N ALA A 534 -5.04 1.70 -18.42
CA ALA A 534 -5.06 1.12 -19.77
C ALA A 534 -6.49 1.03 -20.34
N ARG A 535 -7.46 0.61 -19.53
CA ARG A 535 -8.89 0.56 -19.95
C ARG A 535 -9.47 1.92 -20.23
N LEU A 536 -9.17 2.91 -19.38
CA LEU A 536 -9.69 4.28 -19.58
C LEU A 536 -9.04 4.93 -20.80
N ASP A 537 -7.76 4.67 -21.07
CA ASP A 537 -7.11 5.22 -22.25
C ASP A 537 -7.61 4.55 -23.54
N LEU A 538 -7.93 3.26 -23.52
CA LEU A 538 -8.65 2.62 -24.62
C LEU A 538 -10.01 3.27 -24.87
N LYS A 539 -10.72 3.67 -23.82
CA LYS A 539 -12.02 4.36 -23.96
C LYS A 539 -11.89 5.75 -24.56
N TYR A 540 -10.88 6.53 -24.13
CA TYR A 540 -10.77 7.95 -24.47
C TYR A 540 -9.82 8.26 -25.62
N HIS A 541 -8.90 7.36 -25.96
CA HIS A 541 -7.80 7.57 -26.93
C HIS A 541 -7.67 6.46 -27.98
N SER A 542 -8.71 5.65 -28.22
CA SER A 542 -8.73 4.70 -29.33
C SER A 542 -8.86 5.43 -30.67
N PRO A 543 -8.28 4.87 -31.77
CA PRO A 543 -7.56 3.59 -31.84
C PRO A 543 -6.08 3.67 -31.42
N GLU A 544 -5.51 4.85 -31.19
CA GLU A 544 -4.07 5.03 -30.91
C GLU A 544 -3.61 4.29 -29.67
N ALA A 545 -4.38 4.37 -28.56
CA ALA A 545 -4.04 3.69 -27.31
C ALA A 545 -3.92 2.17 -27.50
N GLY A 546 -4.73 1.59 -28.39
CA GLY A 546 -4.69 0.15 -28.68
C GLY A 546 -3.35 -0.36 -29.22
N ARG A 547 -2.49 0.54 -29.74
CA ARG A 547 -1.16 0.17 -30.25
C ARG A 547 -0.11 0.02 -29.15
N PHE A 548 -0.39 0.57 -27.96
CA PHE A 548 0.61 0.71 -26.89
C PHE A 548 0.23 -0.04 -25.62
N VAL A 549 -1.05 -0.26 -25.35
CA VAL A 549 -1.46 -1.10 -24.21
C VAL A 549 -0.92 -2.52 -24.36
N LYS A 550 -0.59 -3.14 -23.24
CA LYS A 550 -0.15 -4.54 -23.18
C LYS A 550 -1.32 -5.46 -22.85
N GLY A 551 -1.20 -6.74 -23.17
CA GLY A 551 -2.21 -7.74 -22.92
C GLY A 551 -3.15 -7.98 -24.11
N ASP A 552 -4.36 -8.45 -23.86
CA ASP A 552 -5.36 -8.81 -24.87
C ASP A 552 -6.54 -7.83 -24.84
N ILE A 553 -6.69 -7.04 -25.90
CA ILE A 553 -7.74 -6.03 -26.04
C ILE A 553 -9.10 -6.71 -26.21
N ALA A 554 -9.17 -7.83 -26.95
CA ALA A 554 -10.44 -8.52 -27.24
C ALA A 554 -11.04 -9.11 -25.95
N GLU A 555 -10.20 -9.62 -25.06
CA GLU A 555 -10.62 -10.11 -23.74
C GLU A 555 -10.80 -8.97 -22.69
N GLY A 556 -10.46 -7.73 -23.02
CA GLY A 556 -10.39 -6.62 -22.06
C GLY A 556 -9.32 -6.81 -20.98
N ALA A 557 -8.34 -7.68 -21.22
CA ALA A 557 -7.27 -8.06 -20.31
C ALA A 557 -6.01 -7.22 -20.60
N VAL A 558 -6.11 -5.91 -20.40
CA VAL A 558 -5.10 -4.93 -20.77
C VAL A 558 -4.42 -4.32 -19.55
N TYR A 559 -3.19 -3.85 -19.71
CA TYR A 559 -2.45 -3.16 -18.67
C TYR A 559 -1.37 -2.23 -19.24
N TYR A 560 -0.89 -1.29 -18.43
CA TYR A 560 0.34 -0.57 -18.64
C TYR A 560 1.46 -1.17 -17.78
N THR A 561 2.71 -1.08 -18.26
CA THR A 561 3.86 -1.49 -17.46
C THR A 561 3.89 -0.72 -16.15
N ASN A 562 4.13 -1.44 -15.06
CA ASN A 562 4.15 -0.83 -13.75
C ASN A 562 5.33 0.13 -13.62
N SER A 563 5.06 1.34 -13.18
CA SER A 563 6.04 2.38 -12.84
C SER A 563 7.17 2.55 -13.88
N THR A 564 8.43 2.45 -13.42
CA THR A 564 9.64 2.58 -14.23
C THR A 564 10.24 1.24 -14.66
N HIS A 565 9.49 0.14 -14.53
CA HIS A 565 9.95 -1.17 -14.95
C HIS A 565 10.04 -1.29 -16.47
N LEU A 566 10.94 -2.14 -16.90
CA LEU A 566 10.97 -2.59 -18.28
C LEU A 566 9.84 -3.60 -18.53
N ASN A 567 9.42 -3.70 -19.78
CA ASN A 567 8.40 -4.67 -20.17
C ASN A 567 8.75 -6.09 -19.64
N VAL A 568 7.76 -6.75 -19.01
CA VAL A 568 7.94 -8.09 -18.42
C VAL A 568 8.28 -9.16 -19.44
N SER A 569 7.89 -8.96 -20.71
CA SER A 569 8.20 -9.86 -21.84
C SER A 569 9.50 -9.54 -22.56
N ALA A 570 10.26 -8.50 -22.15
CA ALA A 570 11.51 -8.12 -22.78
C ALA A 570 12.56 -9.24 -22.71
N ASP A 571 13.13 -9.58 -23.86
CA ASP A 571 14.21 -10.57 -23.99
C ASP A 571 15.57 -9.93 -23.73
N ILE A 572 15.83 -9.68 -22.46
CA ILE A 572 17.08 -9.11 -21.98
C ILE A 572 17.62 -9.94 -20.82
N SER A 573 18.93 -9.90 -20.64
CA SER A 573 19.56 -10.63 -19.56
C SER A 573 19.20 -10.07 -18.18
N PRO A 574 19.25 -10.89 -17.11
CA PRO A 574 18.96 -10.45 -15.74
C PRO A 574 19.79 -9.24 -15.32
N LEU A 575 21.10 -9.26 -15.58
CA LEU A 575 22.00 -8.17 -15.20
C LEU A 575 21.70 -6.89 -15.98
N ARG A 576 21.39 -6.99 -17.28
CA ARG A 576 21.00 -5.86 -18.11
C ARG A 576 19.70 -5.23 -17.57
N ARG A 577 18.67 -6.04 -17.23
CA ARG A 577 17.43 -5.54 -16.62
C ARG A 577 17.72 -4.76 -15.34
N VAL A 578 18.54 -5.31 -14.44
CA VAL A 578 18.89 -4.68 -13.17
C VAL A 578 19.66 -3.38 -13.36
N ILE A 579 20.56 -3.32 -14.34
CA ILE A 579 21.32 -2.10 -14.67
C ILE A 579 20.38 -1.02 -15.21
N ASP A 580 19.57 -1.36 -16.22
CA ASP A 580 18.69 -0.40 -16.91
C ASP A 580 17.57 0.12 -15.99
N GLU A 581 16.95 -0.73 -15.19
CA GLU A 581 15.96 -0.29 -14.17
C GLU A 581 16.64 0.49 -13.04
N GLY A 582 17.84 0.08 -12.62
CA GLY A 582 18.61 0.70 -11.55
C GLY A 582 18.98 2.17 -11.79
N ILE A 583 19.06 2.63 -13.04
CA ILE A 583 19.34 4.05 -13.31
C ILE A 583 18.23 4.97 -12.81
N PHE A 584 16.97 4.50 -12.80
CA PHE A 584 15.83 5.27 -12.29
C PHE A 584 15.84 5.32 -10.76
N HIS A 585 16.36 4.28 -10.08
CA HIS A 585 16.38 4.20 -8.61
C HIS A 585 17.12 5.36 -7.94
N LYS A 586 18.04 6.05 -8.65
CA LYS A 586 18.73 7.25 -8.18
C LYS A 586 17.81 8.48 -8.03
N TYR A 587 16.69 8.47 -8.72
CA TYR A 587 15.80 9.63 -8.83
C TYR A 587 14.45 9.43 -8.15
N LEU A 588 14.22 8.24 -7.63
CA LEU A 588 13.01 7.87 -6.88
C LEU A 588 13.38 7.78 -5.40
N GLU A 589 12.84 8.65 -4.58
CA GLU A 589 13.10 8.68 -3.13
C GLU A 589 12.26 7.67 -2.36
N GLY A 590 11.07 7.31 -2.87
CA GLY A 590 10.20 6.27 -2.31
C GLY A 590 10.71 4.86 -2.54
N GLU A 591 9.84 3.89 -2.37
CA GLU A 591 10.18 2.48 -2.61
C GLU A 591 10.47 2.22 -4.09
N VAL A 592 11.55 1.50 -4.33
CA VAL A 592 11.99 1.07 -5.66
C VAL A 592 12.46 -0.37 -5.60
N ILE A 593 12.10 -1.16 -6.60
CA ILE A 593 12.45 -2.57 -6.63
C ILE A 593 12.58 -3.08 -8.07
N THR A 594 13.56 -3.91 -8.34
CA THR A 594 13.61 -4.68 -9.59
C THR A 594 13.21 -6.11 -9.32
N HIS A 595 12.23 -6.61 -10.05
CA HIS A 595 11.72 -7.98 -9.96
C HIS A 595 12.37 -8.87 -11.00
N LEU A 596 13.00 -9.96 -10.57
CA LEU A 596 13.52 -11.01 -11.46
C LEU A 596 12.62 -12.24 -11.38
N GLN A 597 11.90 -12.52 -12.47
CA GLN A 597 11.00 -13.65 -12.58
C GLN A 597 11.81 -14.94 -12.77
N LEU A 598 11.64 -15.93 -11.90
CA LEU A 598 12.40 -17.19 -11.97
C LEU A 598 11.65 -18.30 -12.71
N GLY A 599 10.32 -18.25 -12.75
CA GLY A 599 9.51 -19.35 -13.23
C GLY A 599 9.69 -20.60 -12.36
N LYS A 600 9.87 -21.76 -12.99
CA LYS A 600 10.10 -23.06 -12.31
C LYS A 600 11.59 -23.44 -12.21
N ASP A 601 12.46 -22.84 -13.04
CA ASP A 601 13.89 -23.18 -13.12
C ASP A 601 14.69 -22.25 -12.20
N CYS A 602 14.68 -22.52 -10.90
CA CYS A 602 15.34 -21.70 -9.91
C CYS A 602 16.87 -21.89 -9.92
N PRO A 603 17.64 -20.79 -9.98
CA PRO A 603 19.10 -20.84 -9.89
C PRO A 603 19.58 -21.38 -8.53
N GLY A 604 20.84 -21.82 -8.46
CA GLY A 604 21.47 -22.23 -7.22
C GLY A 604 21.76 -21.05 -6.29
N ALA A 605 21.82 -21.30 -4.98
CA ALA A 605 22.07 -20.26 -3.99
C ALA A 605 23.42 -19.55 -4.20
N GLU A 606 24.47 -20.28 -4.58
CA GLU A 606 25.80 -19.72 -4.88
C GLU A 606 25.80 -18.85 -6.14
N GLU A 607 25.03 -19.26 -7.16
CA GLU A 607 24.87 -18.50 -8.38
C GLU A 607 24.18 -17.16 -8.10
N LEU A 608 23.10 -17.16 -7.30
CA LEU A 608 22.43 -15.95 -6.89
C LEU A 608 23.29 -15.07 -5.98
N ALA A 609 24.08 -15.66 -5.06
CA ALA A 609 25.00 -14.91 -4.23
C ALA A 609 26.05 -14.15 -5.06
N SER A 610 26.60 -14.82 -6.08
CA SER A 610 27.52 -14.19 -7.05
C SER A 610 26.82 -13.11 -7.86
N PHE A 611 25.58 -13.33 -8.27
CA PHE A 611 24.78 -12.34 -8.99
C PHE A 611 24.49 -11.11 -8.12
N ILE A 612 24.09 -11.27 -6.86
CA ILE A 612 23.87 -10.14 -5.91
C ILE A 612 25.15 -9.33 -5.75
N ARG A 613 26.33 -9.98 -5.71
CA ARG A 613 27.61 -9.28 -5.68
C ARG A 613 27.81 -8.43 -6.94
N ALA A 614 27.58 -9.01 -8.12
CA ALA A 614 27.68 -8.27 -9.38
C ALA A 614 26.70 -7.10 -9.46
N VAL A 615 25.47 -7.28 -9.01
CA VAL A 615 24.46 -6.21 -8.92
C VAL A 615 24.92 -5.09 -7.98
N PHE A 616 25.47 -5.45 -6.83
CA PHE A 616 26.01 -4.48 -5.88
C PHE A 616 27.13 -3.65 -6.49
N ASP A 617 28.06 -4.27 -7.21
CA ASP A 617 29.23 -3.60 -7.77
C ASP A 617 28.93 -2.82 -9.08
N LYS A 618 28.11 -3.38 -9.98
CA LYS A 618 27.95 -2.92 -11.37
C LYS A 618 26.69 -2.08 -11.62
N SER A 619 25.74 -2.02 -10.70
CA SER A 619 24.47 -1.32 -10.90
C SER A 619 24.24 -0.21 -9.89
N ALA A 620 23.23 0.63 -10.18
CA ALA A 620 22.67 1.59 -9.23
C ALA A 620 21.35 1.09 -8.60
N ASN A 621 21.03 -0.18 -8.80
CA ASN A 621 19.84 -0.79 -8.24
C ASN A 621 19.90 -0.77 -6.71
N ARG A 622 18.82 -0.40 -6.06
CA ARG A 622 18.76 -0.25 -4.59
C ARG A 622 18.02 -1.39 -3.91
N GLN A 623 17.10 -2.01 -4.62
CA GLN A 623 16.31 -3.11 -4.09
C GLN A 623 16.01 -4.12 -5.20
N ILE A 624 16.19 -5.39 -4.90
CA ILE A 624 15.97 -6.48 -5.84
C ILE A 624 15.27 -7.64 -5.15
N ASP A 625 14.38 -8.30 -5.84
CA ASP A 625 13.85 -9.58 -5.43
C ASP A 625 13.87 -10.63 -6.56
N PHE A 626 13.73 -11.87 -6.15
CA PHE A 626 13.58 -13.01 -7.03
C PHE A 626 12.18 -13.58 -6.83
N SER A 627 11.49 -13.83 -7.93
CA SER A 627 10.06 -14.16 -7.93
C SER A 627 9.83 -15.55 -8.55
N PRO A 628 10.04 -16.65 -7.78
CA PRO A 628 9.54 -17.96 -8.19
C PRO A 628 8.01 -17.98 -8.13
N GLU A 629 7.43 -18.95 -8.80
CA GLU A 629 6.00 -19.22 -8.80
C GLU A 629 5.73 -20.54 -8.10
N PHE A 630 4.53 -20.72 -7.54
CA PHE A 630 4.18 -21.90 -6.77
C PHE A 630 2.80 -22.42 -7.15
N THR A 631 2.63 -23.74 -7.04
CA THR A 631 1.35 -24.41 -7.03
C THR A 631 1.09 -24.98 -5.65
N SER A 632 -0.02 -24.58 -5.01
CA SER A 632 -0.46 -25.09 -3.70
C SER A 632 -1.65 -26.01 -3.89
N CYS A 633 -1.63 -27.18 -3.25
CA CYS A 633 -2.68 -28.19 -3.35
C CYS A 633 -3.64 -28.12 -2.16
N ALA A 634 -4.94 -28.00 -2.42
CA ALA A 634 -5.96 -28.01 -1.38
C ALA A 634 -6.12 -29.40 -0.72
N SER A 635 -5.89 -30.49 -1.48
CA SER A 635 -6.11 -31.86 -1.01
C SER A 635 -5.01 -32.37 -0.08
N CYS A 636 -3.72 -32.08 -0.34
CA CYS A 636 -2.60 -32.57 0.48
C CYS A 636 -1.83 -31.48 1.22
N ALA A 637 -2.24 -30.21 1.10
CA ALA A 637 -1.66 -29.01 1.70
C ALA A 637 -0.18 -28.74 1.33
N LYS A 638 0.40 -29.45 0.36
CA LYS A 638 1.79 -29.26 -0.09
C LYS A 638 1.86 -28.26 -1.23
N SER A 639 2.98 -27.54 -1.29
CA SER A 639 3.31 -26.64 -2.39
C SER A 639 4.49 -27.16 -3.21
N SER A 640 4.51 -26.82 -4.50
CA SER A 640 5.60 -27.09 -5.43
C SER A 640 5.98 -25.85 -6.21
N LEU A 641 7.24 -25.79 -6.69
CA LEU A 641 7.72 -24.72 -7.57
C LEU A 641 7.10 -24.84 -8.96
N GLY A 642 6.80 -23.69 -9.56
CA GLY A 642 6.17 -23.53 -10.86
C GLY A 642 4.64 -23.62 -10.78
N LEU A 643 3.98 -23.13 -11.84
CA LEU A 643 2.54 -23.23 -12.01
C LEU A 643 2.18 -24.53 -12.73
N GLY A 644 1.17 -25.24 -12.25
CA GLY A 644 0.69 -26.50 -12.82
C GLY A 644 -0.82 -26.66 -12.58
N ASP A 645 -1.45 -27.47 -13.43
CA ASP A 645 -2.89 -27.76 -13.37
C ASP A 645 -3.24 -28.93 -12.45
N SER A 646 -2.23 -29.57 -11.86
CA SER A 646 -2.38 -30.68 -10.91
C SER A 646 -1.23 -30.72 -9.92
N CYS A 647 -1.49 -31.29 -8.75
CA CYS A 647 -0.50 -31.45 -7.69
C CYS A 647 0.54 -32.51 -8.05
N VAL A 648 1.82 -32.17 -8.03
CA VAL A 648 2.94 -33.11 -8.28
C VAL A 648 3.11 -34.17 -7.18
N HIS A 649 2.51 -33.96 -5.99
CA HIS A 649 2.64 -34.86 -4.84
C HIS A 649 1.52 -35.91 -4.76
N CYS A 650 0.27 -35.54 -5.08
CA CYS A 650 -0.89 -36.41 -4.92
C CYS A 650 -1.76 -36.54 -6.18
N GLY A 651 -1.43 -35.81 -7.28
CA GLY A 651 -2.16 -35.86 -8.54
C GLY A 651 -3.50 -35.11 -8.56
N SER A 652 -3.92 -34.48 -7.43
CA SER A 652 -5.19 -33.76 -7.37
C SER A 652 -5.23 -32.55 -8.31
N PRO A 653 -6.36 -32.31 -9.03
CA PRO A 653 -6.57 -31.10 -9.81
C PRO A 653 -6.96 -29.88 -8.94
N GLU A 654 -7.23 -30.07 -7.64
CA GLU A 654 -7.57 -29.02 -6.71
C GLU A 654 -6.33 -28.21 -6.30
N VAL A 655 -5.84 -27.40 -7.22
CA VAL A 655 -4.63 -26.62 -7.03
C VAL A 655 -4.89 -25.13 -7.21
N GLU A 656 -4.12 -24.32 -6.48
CA GLU A 656 -4.12 -22.86 -6.57
C GLU A 656 -2.72 -22.37 -6.95
N GLY A 657 -2.63 -21.55 -7.98
CA GLY A 657 -1.40 -20.86 -8.33
C GLY A 657 -1.12 -19.70 -7.37
N ILE A 658 0.13 -19.57 -6.94
CA ILE A 658 0.62 -18.48 -6.10
C ILE A 658 1.78 -17.80 -6.83
N ALA A 659 1.66 -16.51 -7.09
CA ALA A 659 2.70 -15.72 -7.74
C ALA A 659 2.80 -14.33 -7.10
N ARG A 660 3.93 -13.63 -7.35
CA ARG A 660 4.11 -12.27 -6.87
C ARG A 660 3.26 -11.29 -7.68
N LEU A 661 2.40 -10.53 -6.98
CA LEU A 661 1.65 -9.44 -7.62
C LEU A 661 2.57 -8.28 -8.01
N THR A 662 3.06 -7.57 -7.01
CA THR A 662 4.11 -6.55 -7.08
C THR A 662 5.08 -6.74 -5.91
N LYS A 663 4.69 -6.35 -4.71
CA LYS A 663 5.53 -6.44 -3.49
C LYS A 663 5.31 -7.71 -2.68
N TYR A 664 4.20 -8.41 -2.89
CA TYR A 664 3.81 -9.59 -2.11
C TYR A 664 3.25 -10.69 -3.00
N TYR A 665 3.22 -11.89 -2.47
CA TYR A 665 2.63 -13.05 -3.12
C TYR A 665 1.13 -13.12 -2.86
N GLY A 666 0.37 -13.57 -3.85
CA GLY A 666 -1.06 -13.77 -3.74
C GLY A 666 -1.56 -14.93 -4.59
N LYS A 667 -2.74 -15.41 -4.26
CA LYS A 667 -3.45 -16.42 -5.05
C LYS A 667 -3.85 -15.83 -6.40
N ILE A 668 -3.52 -16.53 -7.48
CA ILE A 668 -3.76 -16.06 -8.85
C ILE A 668 -5.26 -15.97 -9.16
N SER A 669 -6.08 -16.83 -8.55
CA SER A 669 -7.54 -16.83 -8.71
C SER A 669 -8.22 -15.50 -8.33
N GLY A 670 -7.58 -14.74 -7.43
CA GLY A 670 -8.04 -13.40 -7.00
C GLY A 670 -7.57 -12.23 -7.86
N TRP A 671 -6.83 -12.47 -8.95
CA TRP A 671 -6.23 -11.38 -9.73
C TRP A 671 -7.20 -10.81 -10.77
N ASN A 672 -7.09 -9.49 -11.02
CA ASN A 672 -7.80 -8.85 -12.11
C ASN A 672 -7.28 -9.30 -13.49
N ARG A 673 -8.07 -9.10 -14.55
CA ARG A 673 -7.75 -9.54 -15.92
C ARG A 673 -6.43 -8.97 -16.43
N GLY A 674 -6.14 -7.70 -16.15
CA GLY A 674 -4.89 -7.05 -16.58
C GLY A 674 -3.66 -7.69 -15.93
N LYS A 675 -3.75 -8.03 -14.64
CA LYS A 675 -2.65 -8.68 -13.93
C LYS A 675 -2.45 -10.14 -14.37
N LEU A 676 -3.53 -10.83 -14.74
CA LEU A 676 -3.46 -12.16 -15.36
C LEU A 676 -2.79 -12.09 -16.74
N ALA A 677 -3.09 -11.07 -17.53
CA ALA A 677 -2.42 -10.86 -18.83
C ALA A 677 -0.92 -10.55 -18.65
N GLU A 678 -0.56 -9.75 -17.66
CA GLU A 678 0.85 -9.52 -17.30
C GLU A 678 1.56 -10.82 -16.92
N LEU A 679 0.93 -11.66 -16.09
CA LEU A 679 1.49 -12.95 -15.68
C LEU A 679 1.78 -13.86 -16.88
N ARG A 680 0.83 -13.94 -17.85
CA ARG A 680 1.04 -14.71 -19.11
C ARG A 680 2.20 -14.17 -19.93
N GLY A 681 2.45 -12.86 -19.88
CA GLY A 681 3.54 -12.20 -20.59
C GLY A 681 4.89 -12.27 -19.88
N ARG A 682 4.94 -12.70 -18.61
CA ARG A 682 6.18 -12.76 -17.84
C ARG A 682 7.15 -13.75 -18.45
N ARG A 683 8.36 -13.28 -18.72
CA ARG A 683 9.46 -14.11 -19.18
C ARG A 683 10.36 -14.46 -18.01
N ALA A 684 10.60 -15.75 -17.79
CA ALA A 684 11.53 -16.21 -16.77
C ALA A 684 12.96 -15.74 -17.10
N ASN A 685 13.60 -15.12 -16.14
CA ASN A 685 15.00 -14.73 -16.24
C ASN A 685 15.88 -15.98 -16.08
N LYS A 686 16.81 -16.18 -17.01
CA LYS A 686 17.72 -17.33 -17.08
C LYS A 686 19.16 -16.87 -17.18
N ASN A 687 20.09 -17.80 -16.98
CA ASN A 687 21.52 -17.57 -17.17
C ASN A 687 22.13 -16.49 -16.27
N PHE A 688 21.88 -16.59 -14.98
CA PHE A 688 22.50 -15.70 -13.98
C PHE A 688 24.04 -15.80 -13.95
N LYS A 689 24.63 -16.90 -14.46
CA LYS A 689 26.09 -17.11 -14.55
C LYS A 689 26.75 -16.46 -15.76
N ALA A 690 26.04 -16.32 -16.86
CA ALA A 690 26.65 -15.97 -18.15
C ALA A 690 27.18 -14.52 -18.23
N GLU A 691 26.93 -13.71 -17.20
CA GLU A 691 27.18 -12.26 -17.21
C GLU A 691 28.13 -11.79 -16.10
N LEU A 692 28.62 -12.72 -15.28
CA LEU A 692 29.58 -12.44 -14.21
C LEU A 692 30.99 -12.39 -14.74
#